data_d9bb41f443c777c728aad6971e77bcb9
#
_entry.id   d9bb41f443c777c728aad6971e77bcb9
#
_cell.length_a   1.000
_cell.length_b   1.000
_cell.length_c   1.000
_cell.angle_alpha   90.00
_cell.angle_beta   90.00
_cell.angle_gamma   90.00
#
_symmetry.space_group_name_H-M   'P 1'
#
loop_
_entity.id
_entity.type
_entity.pdbx_description
1 polymer ?
#
loop_
_entity_poly.entity_id
_entity_poly.type
_entity_poly.pdbx_seq_one_letter_code
_entity_poly.pdbx_strand_id
1 'polypeptide(L)'
;MKLFIEDVPVLFPYEYIYPEQLEYMTELKKGLDQGGHMVLEMPSGTGKTTTLLSLLIAYLHHHADEKRKVVYCTRTVGEVDKTASELRKILGLWETEEVGSRPLRGVCLTAKKNLCIEPSVVSRRHLDDVDAGCRSLTAPWQTDQRCVYFDTLENQGFDLRPGAYSLSDLKRLGEENHVCPYYLARKALKVADIVIHSFLYIVDPIVAEVTKEYMDENTIVVMDEAHNVDDVCIEAMSLIVTKDDAFQAKDNVKKLNEAVDRMKATNRQKLQEEYDRLVNGLAMAELARSGESTAGVSVQALNIPQDIAEEAIPGSLRQANHFLAFMQRLVDFTHRVVCRISRTYVADPLTFLTKVKEECSVDVRHLRYLTERLKVLLNTLQITSAHSFHNVSLIAQMFMTLSTHYTDDRYEKPGFVVVCEASDPTRPTIPDPVIRLVCVDASLALREVFAKYRSVILTSGTLSPLDIYPKMLGFSPVIAKSFQMTLSRKCIAPVVVTRSSESVNITAEEVTSSFVVRKNPEAQATVSAAYEDLLRGLAKTVPDGIVCFFTGYQYMSEVLLGWHRSGFLKELSRHKLIFVETQSVDDTATALESYRRACDIGRGAIFMSIARGKIAEGIDFDSHYGRAVVMFGVPFLPPIDEPLRQRIHWMEICLGIPGSEYRNFDAMRQASQCIGRVLRNKTDYGMMLLVDRRFALNDKRKKLPIWIQQCLKENTNLSVDAAVAVARGFFKEMAQPWEYKRDLGTTLFSVETLARKGFLKPSKSSVSRKTVDESRATTTVPPPAEEIIRPVREPDYRKRSRE
;
A
#
# COMPACT_ATOMS: atom_id res chain seq x y z
N MET A 1 28.40 -9.98 -11.09
CA MET A 1 29.67 -9.94 -10.32
C MET A 1 29.48 -10.51 -8.92
N LYS A 2 30.58 -11.00 -8.28
CA LYS A 2 30.56 -11.48 -6.89
C LYS A 2 31.27 -10.50 -5.97
N LEU A 3 30.63 -10.12 -4.87
CA LEU A 3 31.19 -9.20 -3.87
C LEU A 3 30.80 -9.66 -2.46
N PHE A 4 31.45 -9.13 -1.45
CA PHE A 4 31.15 -9.42 -0.06
C PHE A 4 30.64 -8.16 0.64
N ILE A 5 29.47 -8.27 1.26
CA ILE A 5 28.98 -7.28 2.21
C ILE A 5 29.29 -7.82 3.60
N GLU A 6 30.39 -7.34 4.16
CA GLU A 6 31.05 -7.89 5.36
C GLU A 6 31.39 -9.38 5.16
N ASP A 7 30.65 -10.32 5.76
CA ASP A 7 30.85 -11.76 5.68
C ASP A 7 29.91 -12.46 4.67
N VAL A 8 28.88 -11.76 4.18
CA VAL A 8 27.87 -12.32 3.28
C VAL A 8 28.33 -12.21 1.81
N PRO A 9 28.49 -13.33 1.09
CA PRO A 9 28.80 -13.32 -0.35
C PRO A 9 27.53 -12.94 -1.14
N VAL A 10 27.58 -11.87 -1.92
CA VAL A 10 26.46 -11.39 -2.74
C VAL A 10 26.77 -11.58 -4.21
N LEU A 11 25.85 -12.20 -4.96
CA LEU A 11 25.88 -12.27 -6.42
C LEU A 11 25.03 -11.14 -7.00
N PHE A 12 25.69 -10.20 -7.66
CA PHE A 12 25.04 -9.04 -8.26
C PHE A 12 24.94 -9.23 -9.79
N PRO A 13 23.76 -8.96 -10.43
CA PRO A 13 23.52 -9.34 -11.82
C PRO A 13 24.23 -8.48 -12.87
N TYR A 14 24.90 -7.41 -12.46
CA TYR A 14 25.58 -6.49 -13.37
C TYR A 14 27.10 -6.48 -13.17
N GLU A 15 27.84 -5.99 -14.18
CA GLU A 15 29.31 -5.86 -14.14
C GLU A 15 29.77 -4.66 -13.28
N TYR A 16 28.89 -3.71 -13.06
CA TYR A 16 29.14 -2.50 -12.27
C TYR A 16 28.10 -2.35 -11.18
N ILE A 17 28.49 -1.74 -10.07
CA ILE A 17 27.61 -1.38 -8.96
C ILE A 17 27.74 0.09 -8.64
N TYR A 18 26.66 0.75 -8.30
CA TYR A 18 26.67 2.14 -7.86
C TYR A 18 27.10 2.25 -6.39
N PRO A 19 27.81 3.34 -6.00
CA PRO A 19 28.18 3.57 -4.60
C PRO A 19 26.99 3.48 -3.62
N GLU A 20 25.86 4.09 -3.98
CA GLU A 20 24.65 4.06 -3.18
C GLU A 20 24.01 2.67 -3.08
N GLN A 21 24.15 1.80 -4.08
CA GLN A 21 23.71 0.41 -4.01
C GLN A 21 24.53 -0.38 -2.99
N LEU A 22 25.85 -0.17 -3.01
CA LEU A 22 26.77 -0.81 -2.07
C LEU A 22 26.49 -0.35 -0.63
N GLU A 23 26.31 0.96 -0.45
CA GLU A 23 25.98 1.56 0.84
C GLU A 23 24.62 1.06 1.36
N TYR A 24 23.62 0.97 0.47
CA TYR A 24 22.30 0.44 0.80
C TYR A 24 22.37 -1.00 1.30
N MET A 25 23.08 -1.89 0.57
CA MET A 25 23.29 -3.28 1.00
C MET A 25 24.00 -3.38 2.34
N THR A 26 24.98 -2.52 2.58
CA THR A 26 25.73 -2.49 3.85
C THR A 26 24.84 -2.11 5.03
N GLU A 27 24.03 -1.06 4.88
CA GLU A 27 23.10 -0.64 5.94
C GLU A 27 21.97 -1.65 6.15
N LEU A 28 21.44 -2.21 5.05
CA LEU A 28 20.41 -3.26 5.12
C LEU A 28 20.92 -4.48 5.89
N LYS A 29 22.14 -4.97 5.59
CA LYS A 29 22.74 -6.09 6.32
C LYS A 29 22.87 -5.79 7.81
N LYS A 30 23.40 -4.62 8.17
CA LYS A 30 23.54 -4.21 9.58
C LYS A 30 22.19 -4.26 10.31
N GLY A 31 21.12 -3.74 9.69
CA GLY A 31 19.80 -3.78 10.27
C GLY A 31 19.22 -5.18 10.43
N LEU A 32 19.45 -6.06 9.46
CA LEU A 32 19.05 -7.47 9.52
C LEU A 32 19.78 -8.24 10.63
N ASP A 33 21.08 -7.97 10.83
CA ASP A 33 21.87 -8.62 11.89
C ASP A 33 21.47 -8.16 13.28
N GLN A 34 21.21 -6.86 13.44
CA GLN A 34 20.72 -6.30 14.71
C GLN A 34 19.33 -6.82 15.06
N GLY A 35 18.54 -7.16 14.05
CA GLY A 35 17.10 -7.33 14.19
C GLY A 35 16.42 -6.02 14.51
N GLY A 36 15.27 -5.79 13.91
CA GLY A 36 14.49 -4.57 14.09
C GLY A 36 14.03 -3.99 12.76
N HIS A 37 13.33 -2.87 12.83
CA HIS A 37 12.66 -2.30 11.67
C HIS A 37 13.52 -1.19 11.05
N MET A 38 13.38 -1.00 9.74
CA MET A 38 14.21 -0.06 8.99
C MET A 38 13.37 0.85 8.09
N VAL A 39 13.83 2.09 7.91
CA VAL A 39 13.28 3.05 6.94
C VAL A 39 14.41 3.48 6.02
N LEU A 40 14.36 3.05 4.75
CA LEU A 40 15.44 3.20 3.79
C LEU A 40 14.94 3.94 2.54
N GLU A 41 15.38 5.19 2.33
CA GLU A 41 15.04 5.97 1.15
C GLU A 41 16.16 5.90 0.12
N MET A 42 15.92 5.21 -0.99
CA MET A 42 16.87 5.07 -2.09
C MET A 42 16.36 5.79 -3.33
N PRO A 43 17.16 6.66 -3.99
CA PRO A 43 16.74 7.43 -5.16
C PRO A 43 16.13 6.57 -6.26
N SER A 44 15.10 7.10 -6.93
CA SER A 44 14.50 6.44 -8.08
C SER A 44 15.54 6.22 -9.19
N GLY A 45 15.40 5.14 -9.95
CA GLY A 45 16.32 4.84 -11.06
C GLY A 45 17.70 4.28 -10.69
N THR A 46 17.95 3.98 -9.41
CA THR A 46 19.23 3.42 -8.94
C THR A 46 19.22 1.89 -8.79
N GLY A 47 18.17 1.20 -9.25
CA GLY A 47 18.08 -0.26 -9.16
C GLY A 47 17.79 -0.79 -7.75
N LYS A 48 16.96 -0.10 -6.98
CA LYS A 48 16.55 -0.45 -5.61
C LYS A 48 16.14 -1.92 -5.47
N THR A 49 15.18 -2.39 -6.29
CA THR A 49 14.64 -3.75 -6.22
C THR A 49 15.72 -4.81 -6.44
N THR A 50 16.57 -4.64 -7.44
CA THR A 50 17.68 -5.55 -7.72
C THR A 50 18.69 -5.58 -6.57
N THR A 51 19.03 -4.41 -6.02
CA THR A 51 19.97 -4.27 -4.89
C THR A 51 19.45 -4.98 -3.64
N LEU A 52 18.17 -4.74 -3.32
CA LEU A 52 17.49 -5.32 -2.18
C LEU A 52 17.40 -6.86 -2.29
N LEU A 53 16.91 -7.36 -3.43
CA LEU A 53 16.77 -8.80 -3.66
C LEU A 53 18.12 -9.50 -3.69
N SER A 54 19.17 -8.91 -4.30
CA SER A 54 20.51 -9.52 -4.32
C SER A 54 21.05 -9.75 -2.91
N LEU A 55 20.91 -8.78 -2.00
CA LEU A 55 21.33 -8.96 -0.62
C LEU A 55 20.43 -9.94 0.15
N LEU A 56 19.11 -9.85 0.01
CA LEU A 56 18.19 -10.73 0.73
C LEU A 56 18.38 -12.21 0.36
N ILE A 57 18.57 -12.50 -0.93
CA ILE A 57 18.86 -13.86 -1.39
C ILE A 57 20.19 -14.36 -0.82
N ALA A 58 21.25 -13.53 -0.89
CA ALA A 58 22.53 -13.84 -0.30
C ALA A 58 22.44 -14.08 1.21
N TYR A 59 21.62 -13.29 1.90
CA TYR A 59 21.38 -13.41 3.32
C TYR A 59 20.61 -14.68 3.68
N LEU A 60 19.63 -15.11 2.88
CA LEU A 60 18.94 -16.39 3.04
C LEU A 60 19.90 -17.59 2.85
N HIS A 61 20.80 -17.52 1.86
CA HIS A 61 21.82 -18.56 1.66
C HIS A 61 22.82 -18.62 2.80
N HIS A 62 23.26 -17.45 3.30
CA HIS A 62 24.23 -17.36 4.40
C HIS A 62 23.66 -17.90 5.71
N HIS A 63 22.35 -17.75 5.95
CA HIS A 63 21.61 -18.20 7.13
C HIS A 63 20.68 -19.39 6.82
N ALA A 64 21.13 -20.32 5.97
CA ALA A 64 20.31 -21.45 5.53
C ALA A 64 19.77 -22.31 6.66
N ASP A 65 20.52 -22.42 7.77
CA ASP A 65 20.15 -23.20 8.96
C ASP A 65 18.93 -22.64 9.69
N GLU A 66 18.72 -21.33 9.63
CA GLU A 66 17.63 -20.63 10.34
C GLU A 66 16.29 -20.68 9.59
N LYS A 67 16.24 -21.25 8.38
CA LYS A 67 15.03 -21.36 7.52
C LYS A 67 14.23 -20.06 7.39
N ARG A 68 14.90 -18.92 7.35
CA ARG A 68 14.26 -17.62 7.21
C ARG A 68 13.47 -17.52 5.90
N LYS A 69 12.38 -16.77 5.92
CA LYS A 69 11.57 -16.44 4.75
C LYS A 69 11.63 -14.93 4.47
N VAL A 70 11.39 -14.57 3.22
CA VAL A 70 11.23 -13.18 2.79
C VAL A 70 9.81 -13.00 2.26
N VAL A 71 9.12 -11.99 2.76
CA VAL A 71 7.85 -11.52 2.22
C VAL A 71 8.07 -10.16 1.61
N TYR A 72 7.90 -10.06 0.31
CA TYR A 72 8.11 -8.85 -0.46
C TYR A 72 6.76 -8.27 -0.87
N CYS A 73 6.41 -7.13 -0.29
CA CYS A 73 5.14 -6.48 -0.51
C CYS A 73 5.32 -5.28 -1.43
N THR A 74 4.46 -5.18 -2.44
CA THR A 74 4.38 -4.05 -3.36
C THR A 74 2.98 -3.44 -3.36
N ARG A 75 2.79 -2.32 -4.02
CA ARG A 75 1.48 -1.67 -4.08
C ARG A 75 0.56 -2.27 -5.14
N THR A 76 1.09 -2.57 -6.32
CA THR A 76 0.31 -2.97 -7.50
C THR A 76 0.66 -4.37 -8.01
N VAL A 77 -0.28 -5.01 -8.69
CA VAL A 77 -0.08 -6.32 -9.31
C VAL A 77 1.02 -6.29 -10.39
N GLY A 78 1.14 -5.17 -11.12
CA GLY A 78 2.20 -5.00 -12.11
C GLY A 78 3.60 -4.95 -11.49
N GLU A 79 3.73 -4.38 -10.30
CA GLU A 79 5.00 -4.39 -9.54
C GLU A 79 5.31 -5.78 -8.99
N VAL A 80 4.31 -6.55 -8.56
CA VAL A 80 4.48 -7.97 -8.16
C VAL A 80 5.15 -8.76 -9.29
N ASP A 81 4.66 -8.62 -10.51
CA ASP A 81 5.17 -9.38 -11.67
C ASP A 81 6.59 -8.91 -12.07
N LYS A 82 6.85 -7.61 -12.03
CA LYS A 82 8.20 -7.05 -12.26
C LYS A 82 9.20 -7.55 -11.21
N THR A 83 8.82 -7.58 -9.93
CA THR A 83 9.66 -8.07 -8.84
C THR A 83 10.00 -9.54 -9.01
N ALA A 84 9.02 -10.37 -9.42
CA ALA A 84 9.25 -11.77 -9.72
C ALA A 84 10.24 -11.98 -10.89
N SER A 85 10.15 -11.12 -11.90
CA SER A 85 11.07 -11.15 -13.04
C SER A 85 12.51 -10.81 -12.64
N GLU A 86 12.70 -9.82 -11.75
CA GLU A 86 14.01 -9.49 -11.18
C GLU A 86 14.53 -10.61 -10.26
N LEU A 87 13.65 -11.18 -9.43
CA LEU A 87 13.98 -12.33 -8.58
C LEU A 87 14.51 -13.51 -9.41
N ARG A 88 13.86 -13.81 -10.54
CA ARG A 88 14.28 -14.89 -11.45
C ARG A 88 15.70 -14.68 -12.00
N LYS A 89 16.03 -13.45 -12.41
CA LYS A 89 17.38 -13.12 -12.90
C LYS A 89 18.44 -13.41 -11.84
N ILE A 90 18.15 -13.04 -10.59
CA ILE A 90 19.11 -13.20 -9.49
C ILE A 90 19.23 -14.68 -9.09
N LEU A 91 18.11 -15.41 -8.96
CA LEU A 91 18.15 -16.85 -8.66
C LEU A 91 18.91 -17.64 -9.74
N GLY A 92 18.73 -17.30 -11.03
CA GLY A 92 19.49 -17.91 -12.12
C GLY A 92 21.01 -17.74 -12.01
N LEU A 93 21.50 -16.64 -11.40
CA LEU A 93 22.93 -16.49 -11.11
C LEU A 93 23.43 -17.47 -10.05
N TRP A 94 22.62 -17.76 -9.04
CA TRP A 94 22.96 -18.71 -7.99
C TRP A 94 22.94 -20.16 -8.46
N GLU A 95 22.12 -20.48 -9.44
CA GLU A 95 22.08 -21.81 -10.10
C GLU A 95 23.32 -22.08 -10.95
N THR A 96 23.90 -21.04 -11.59
CA THR A 96 25.08 -21.15 -12.43
C THR A 96 26.40 -21.22 -11.66
N GLU A 97 26.42 -20.66 -10.45
CA GLU A 97 27.60 -20.79 -9.56
C GLU A 97 27.45 -22.08 -8.74
N GLU A 98 28.31 -23.06 -8.96
CA GLU A 98 28.40 -24.37 -8.25
C GLU A 98 28.69 -24.24 -6.72
N VAL A 99 28.28 -23.19 -6.10
CA VAL A 99 28.35 -22.97 -4.67
C VAL A 99 27.19 -23.75 -4.06
N GLY A 100 27.41 -24.85 -3.37
CA GLY A 100 26.44 -25.78 -2.75
C GLY A 100 25.28 -25.13 -1.96
N SER A 101 24.57 -24.25 -2.62
CA SER A 101 23.48 -23.43 -2.09
C SER A 101 22.16 -24.19 -2.20
N ARG A 102 21.38 -24.15 -1.16
CA ARG A 102 20.01 -24.67 -1.14
C ARG A 102 19.18 -24.01 -2.25
N PRO A 103 18.51 -24.75 -3.14
CA PRO A 103 17.67 -24.15 -4.16
C PRO A 103 16.47 -23.43 -3.51
N LEU A 104 16.28 -22.14 -3.85
CA LEU A 104 15.21 -21.31 -3.30
C LEU A 104 13.96 -21.31 -4.19
N ARG A 105 12.79 -21.10 -3.57
CA ARG A 105 11.48 -20.97 -4.24
C ARG A 105 10.90 -19.60 -4.00
N GLY A 106 10.61 -18.88 -5.09
CA GLY A 106 9.89 -17.60 -5.08
C GLY A 106 8.52 -17.72 -5.74
N VAL A 107 7.47 -17.26 -5.09
CA VAL A 107 6.09 -17.38 -5.57
C VAL A 107 5.36 -16.05 -5.45
N CYS A 108 4.62 -15.69 -6.51
CA CYS A 108 3.71 -14.55 -6.51
C CYS A 108 2.32 -14.97 -6.01
N LEU A 109 1.72 -14.14 -5.14
CA LEU A 109 0.37 -14.30 -4.65
C LEU A 109 -0.49 -13.09 -5.03
N THR A 110 -1.68 -13.36 -5.59
CA THR A 110 -2.64 -12.33 -5.99
C THR A 110 -4.07 -12.87 -5.97
N ALA A 111 -5.06 -12.00 -6.23
CA ALA A 111 -6.47 -12.38 -6.29
C ALA A 111 -6.76 -13.38 -7.42
N LYS A 112 -7.83 -14.17 -7.26
CA LYS A 112 -8.29 -15.17 -8.25
C LYS A 112 -8.49 -14.57 -9.64
N LYS A 113 -9.01 -13.35 -9.75
CA LYS A 113 -9.20 -12.64 -11.03
C LYS A 113 -7.92 -12.61 -11.88
N ASN A 114 -6.77 -12.53 -11.25
CA ASN A 114 -5.47 -12.41 -11.94
C ASN A 114 -4.83 -13.76 -12.27
N LEU A 115 -5.23 -14.86 -11.62
CA LEU A 115 -4.62 -16.18 -11.78
C LEU A 115 -5.56 -17.24 -12.35
N CYS A 116 -6.89 -17.05 -12.24
CA CYS A 116 -7.86 -18.04 -12.75
C CYS A 116 -7.71 -18.19 -14.28
N ILE A 117 -7.77 -19.46 -14.73
CA ILE A 117 -7.74 -19.86 -16.15
C ILE A 117 -9.02 -20.56 -16.59
N GLU A 118 -9.99 -20.79 -15.67
CA GLU A 118 -11.28 -21.39 -15.99
C GLU A 118 -12.15 -20.38 -16.78
N PRO A 119 -12.52 -20.68 -18.05
CA PRO A 119 -13.19 -19.74 -18.93
C PRO A 119 -14.53 -19.22 -18.39
N SER A 120 -15.31 -20.07 -17.72
CA SER A 120 -16.62 -19.72 -17.14
C SER A 120 -16.51 -18.73 -15.97
N VAL A 121 -15.33 -18.66 -15.35
CA VAL A 121 -15.02 -17.78 -14.23
C VAL A 121 -14.34 -16.50 -14.73
N VAL A 122 -13.37 -16.62 -15.64
CA VAL A 122 -12.59 -15.47 -16.20
C VAL A 122 -13.47 -14.50 -16.98
N SER A 123 -14.53 -15.00 -17.65
CA SER A 123 -15.46 -14.14 -18.40
C SER A 123 -16.22 -13.13 -17.52
N ARG A 124 -16.21 -13.29 -16.21
CA ARG A 124 -16.87 -12.39 -15.26
C ARG A 124 -16.04 -11.13 -15.05
N ARG A 125 -16.71 -9.97 -15.11
CA ARG A 125 -16.01 -8.66 -15.09
C ARG A 125 -15.61 -8.18 -13.68
N HIS A 126 -16.43 -8.49 -12.68
CA HIS A 126 -16.22 -8.02 -11.31
C HIS A 126 -15.46 -9.05 -10.46
N LEU A 127 -14.64 -8.55 -9.51
CA LEU A 127 -13.81 -9.38 -8.64
C LEU A 127 -14.66 -10.38 -7.83
N ASP A 128 -15.75 -9.88 -7.26
CA ASP A 128 -16.67 -10.65 -6.42
C ASP A 128 -17.40 -11.75 -7.21
N ASP A 129 -17.72 -11.49 -8.47
CA ASP A 129 -18.33 -12.48 -9.38
C ASP A 129 -17.34 -13.61 -9.71
N VAL A 130 -16.05 -13.28 -9.87
CA VAL A 130 -14.98 -14.27 -10.07
C VAL A 130 -14.84 -15.15 -8.83
N ASP A 131 -14.85 -14.55 -7.63
CA ASP A 131 -14.74 -15.28 -6.37
C ASP A 131 -15.96 -16.20 -6.13
N ALA A 132 -17.16 -15.72 -6.41
CA ALA A 132 -18.40 -16.50 -6.33
C ALA A 132 -18.41 -17.64 -7.36
N GLY A 133 -17.99 -17.35 -8.60
CA GLY A 133 -17.88 -18.35 -9.66
C GLY A 133 -16.88 -19.46 -9.34
N CYS A 134 -15.70 -19.08 -8.84
CA CYS A 134 -14.73 -20.08 -8.40
C CYS A 134 -15.29 -20.94 -7.25
N ARG A 135 -15.88 -20.30 -6.23
CA ARG A 135 -16.47 -21.02 -5.08
C ARG A 135 -17.58 -21.97 -5.50
N SER A 136 -18.42 -21.60 -6.47
CA SER A 136 -19.48 -22.49 -6.97
C SER A 136 -18.92 -23.76 -7.63
N LEU A 137 -17.73 -23.72 -8.19
CA LEU A 137 -17.07 -24.86 -8.85
C LEU A 137 -16.10 -25.64 -7.94
N THR A 138 -15.71 -25.09 -6.79
CA THR A 138 -14.69 -25.69 -5.90
C THR A 138 -15.25 -26.05 -4.51
N ALA A 139 -16.53 -25.77 -4.24
CA ALA A 139 -17.13 -26.06 -2.94
C ALA A 139 -17.15 -27.57 -2.69
N PRO A 140 -16.86 -28.03 -1.43
CA PRO A 140 -16.80 -29.46 -1.10
C PRO A 140 -18.09 -30.22 -1.31
N TRP A 141 -19.24 -29.52 -1.30
CA TRP A 141 -20.58 -30.10 -1.51
C TRP A 141 -21.02 -30.11 -2.97
N GLN A 142 -20.24 -29.55 -3.89
CA GLN A 142 -20.53 -29.56 -5.32
C GLN A 142 -20.06 -30.88 -5.94
N THR A 143 -20.97 -31.61 -6.60
CA THR A 143 -20.67 -32.93 -7.21
C THR A 143 -20.72 -32.90 -8.73
N ASP A 144 -21.58 -32.07 -9.33
CA ASP A 144 -21.94 -32.23 -10.75
C ASP A 144 -21.12 -31.34 -11.72
N GLN A 145 -20.72 -30.19 -11.30
CA GLN A 145 -19.92 -29.25 -12.11
C GLN A 145 -18.76 -28.68 -11.27
N ARG A 146 -17.67 -29.42 -11.30
CA ARG A 146 -16.46 -29.01 -10.57
C ARG A 146 -15.41 -28.41 -11.52
N CYS A 147 -14.56 -27.54 -10.98
CA CYS A 147 -13.43 -27.01 -11.72
C CYS A 147 -12.40 -28.10 -11.98
N VAL A 148 -12.18 -28.48 -13.24
CA VAL A 148 -11.20 -29.52 -13.64
C VAL A 148 -9.79 -29.18 -13.15
N TYR A 149 -9.37 -27.92 -13.27
CA TYR A 149 -8.05 -27.46 -12.82
C TYR A 149 -7.83 -27.60 -11.32
N PHE A 150 -8.88 -27.32 -10.52
CA PHE A 150 -8.83 -27.47 -9.07
C PHE A 150 -8.77 -28.94 -8.65
N ASP A 151 -9.63 -29.78 -9.23
CA ASP A 151 -9.69 -31.20 -8.91
C ASP A 151 -8.42 -31.94 -9.34
N THR A 152 -7.82 -31.58 -10.50
CA THR A 152 -6.53 -32.13 -10.92
C THR A 152 -5.44 -31.80 -9.92
N LEU A 153 -5.36 -30.56 -9.43
CA LEU A 153 -4.38 -30.15 -8.42
C LEU A 153 -4.53 -30.91 -7.10
N GLU A 154 -5.76 -31.11 -6.62
CA GLU A 154 -6.03 -31.83 -5.38
C GLU A 154 -5.74 -33.33 -5.49
N ASN A 155 -6.08 -33.94 -6.63
CA ASN A 155 -5.94 -35.38 -6.84
C ASN A 155 -4.51 -35.81 -7.22
N GLN A 156 -3.80 -35.02 -8.05
CA GLN A 156 -2.47 -35.37 -8.58
C GLN A 156 -1.30 -34.84 -7.76
N GLY A 157 -1.53 -33.88 -6.87
CA GLY A 157 -0.49 -33.40 -5.93
C GLY A 157 0.68 -32.71 -6.62
N PHE A 158 0.42 -31.76 -7.54
CA PHE A 158 1.45 -30.99 -8.23
C PHE A 158 2.16 -30.02 -7.29
N ASP A 159 3.52 -30.02 -7.32
CA ASP A 159 4.36 -29.12 -6.54
C ASP A 159 5.28 -28.29 -7.44
N LEU A 160 5.51 -27.03 -7.07
CA LEU A 160 6.45 -26.15 -7.76
C LEU A 160 7.90 -26.57 -7.50
N ARG A 161 8.70 -26.64 -8.57
CA ARG A 161 10.14 -26.83 -8.47
C ARG A 161 10.81 -25.57 -7.88
N PRO A 162 12.08 -25.64 -7.43
CA PRO A 162 12.84 -24.43 -7.12
C PRO A 162 12.88 -23.46 -8.30
N GLY A 163 12.91 -22.15 -8.00
CA GLY A 163 12.91 -21.08 -8.99
C GLY A 163 11.92 -19.97 -8.65
N ALA A 164 11.84 -18.93 -9.46
CA ALA A 164 10.91 -17.82 -9.29
C ALA A 164 9.77 -17.88 -10.31
N TYR A 165 8.54 -17.76 -9.80
CA TYR A 165 7.32 -17.87 -10.59
C TYR A 165 6.54 -16.55 -10.58
N SER A 166 6.48 -15.91 -11.74
CA SER A 166 5.61 -14.75 -12.00
C SER A 166 4.15 -15.17 -12.19
N LEU A 167 3.25 -14.21 -12.29
CA LEU A 167 1.83 -14.49 -12.54
C LEU A 167 1.61 -15.18 -13.90
N SER A 168 2.35 -14.75 -14.91
CA SER A 168 2.33 -15.36 -16.25
C SER A 168 2.87 -16.79 -16.26
N ASP A 169 3.91 -17.07 -15.47
CA ASP A 169 4.44 -18.45 -15.37
C ASP A 169 3.46 -19.37 -14.66
N LEU A 170 2.83 -18.91 -13.58
CA LEU A 170 1.82 -19.70 -12.87
C LEU A 170 0.63 -20.04 -13.77
N LYS A 171 0.18 -19.07 -14.61
CA LYS A 171 -0.89 -19.34 -15.59
C LYS A 171 -0.47 -20.35 -16.62
N ARG A 172 0.70 -20.16 -17.24
CA ARG A 172 1.23 -21.11 -18.24
C ARG A 172 1.38 -22.51 -17.67
N LEU A 173 1.96 -22.65 -16.46
CA LEU A 173 2.05 -23.95 -15.78
C LEU A 173 0.66 -24.57 -15.52
N GLY A 174 -0.31 -23.73 -15.16
CA GLY A 174 -1.68 -24.16 -14.97
C GLY A 174 -2.33 -24.69 -16.25
N GLU A 175 -2.09 -24.03 -17.37
CA GLU A 175 -2.59 -24.43 -18.71
C GLU A 175 -1.89 -25.72 -19.19
N GLU A 176 -0.56 -25.78 -19.09
CA GLU A 176 0.25 -26.93 -19.52
C GLU A 176 -0.04 -28.21 -18.72
N ASN A 177 -0.25 -28.10 -17.42
CA ASN A 177 -0.45 -29.24 -16.51
C ASN A 177 -1.90 -29.44 -16.07
N HIS A 178 -2.83 -28.66 -16.58
CA HIS A 178 -4.26 -28.67 -16.20
C HIS A 178 -4.50 -28.53 -14.69
N VAL A 179 -3.70 -27.67 -14.01
CA VAL A 179 -3.82 -27.41 -12.57
C VAL A 179 -4.21 -25.96 -12.28
N CYS A 180 -4.93 -25.72 -11.19
CA CYS A 180 -5.35 -24.36 -10.84
C CYS A 180 -4.19 -23.49 -10.38
N PRO A 181 -3.81 -22.41 -11.10
CA PRO A 181 -2.68 -21.54 -10.72
C PRO A 181 -2.86 -20.85 -9.37
N TYR A 182 -4.08 -20.44 -9.04
CA TYR A 182 -4.38 -19.76 -7.78
C TYR A 182 -4.18 -20.66 -6.56
N TYR A 183 -4.73 -21.87 -6.58
CA TYR A 183 -4.57 -22.81 -5.47
C TYR A 183 -3.17 -23.42 -5.45
N LEU A 184 -2.51 -23.56 -6.59
CA LEU A 184 -1.09 -23.94 -6.68
C LEU A 184 -0.19 -22.93 -5.98
N ALA A 185 -0.37 -21.61 -6.25
CA ALA A 185 0.37 -20.56 -5.57
C ALA A 185 0.14 -20.59 -4.04
N ARG A 186 -1.10 -20.79 -3.59
CA ARG A 186 -1.41 -20.91 -2.15
C ARG A 186 -0.80 -22.15 -1.51
N LYS A 187 -0.84 -23.29 -2.18
CA LYS A 187 -0.20 -24.52 -1.69
C LYS A 187 1.31 -24.37 -1.57
N ALA A 188 1.92 -23.65 -2.52
CA ALA A 188 3.35 -23.38 -2.53
C ALA A 188 3.84 -22.49 -1.38
N LEU A 189 2.98 -21.70 -0.70
CA LEU A 189 3.34 -20.88 0.47
C LEU A 189 4.00 -21.68 1.59
N LYS A 190 3.64 -22.97 1.74
CA LYS A 190 4.22 -23.86 2.76
C LYS A 190 5.72 -24.05 2.56
N VAL A 191 6.16 -24.12 1.31
CA VAL A 191 7.53 -24.46 0.91
C VAL A 191 8.28 -23.28 0.28
N ALA A 192 7.63 -22.13 0.08
CA ALA A 192 8.24 -20.93 -0.48
C ALA A 192 9.20 -20.29 0.52
N ASP A 193 10.37 -19.88 0.00
CA ASP A 193 11.37 -19.10 0.73
C ASP A 193 11.12 -17.59 0.56
N ILE A 194 10.59 -17.20 -0.62
CA ILE A 194 10.28 -15.81 -0.99
C ILE A 194 8.85 -15.74 -1.50
N VAL A 195 8.02 -14.93 -0.86
CA VAL A 195 6.63 -14.69 -1.26
C VAL A 195 6.49 -13.24 -1.69
N ILE A 196 5.93 -12.99 -2.88
CA ILE A 196 5.73 -11.66 -3.43
C ILE A 196 4.22 -11.41 -3.56
N HIS A 197 3.70 -10.34 -2.94
CA HIS A 197 2.29 -10.00 -2.99
C HIS A 197 2.04 -8.49 -2.76
N SER A 198 0.78 -8.06 -2.81
CA SER A 198 0.42 -6.67 -2.48
C SER A 198 0.37 -6.43 -0.97
N PHE A 199 0.42 -5.14 -0.55
CA PHE A 199 0.30 -4.74 0.86
C PHE A 199 -0.94 -5.33 1.55
N LEU A 200 -2.06 -5.50 0.84
CA LEU A 200 -3.31 -6.01 1.40
C LEU A 200 -3.16 -7.37 2.10
N TYR A 201 -2.23 -8.22 1.65
CA TYR A 201 -1.96 -9.50 2.31
C TYR A 201 -1.26 -9.39 3.68
N ILE A 202 -0.85 -8.18 4.06
CA ILE A 202 -0.26 -7.88 5.38
C ILE A 202 -1.17 -6.98 6.21
N VAL A 203 -1.81 -5.96 5.59
CA VAL A 203 -2.52 -4.89 6.30
C VAL A 203 -4.02 -5.13 6.46
N ASP A 204 -4.65 -5.87 5.53
CA ASP A 204 -6.09 -6.19 5.62
C ASP A 204 -6.29 -7.41 6.53
N PRO A 205 -7.05 -7.30 7.63
CA PRO A 205 -7.21 -8.40 8.59
C PRO A 205 -7.79 -9.69 7.98
N ILE A 206 -8.67 -9.55 6.97
CA ILE A 206 -9.33 -10.70 6.32
C ILE A 206 -8.40 -11.37 5.32
N VAL A 207 -7.71 -10.58 4.50
CA VAL A 207 -6.80 -11.08 3.46
C VAL A 207 -5.52 -11.64 4.07
N ALA A 208 -5.00 -11.03 5.16
CA ALA A 208 -3.80 -11.45 5.85
C ALA A 208 -3.89 -12.87 6.45
N GLU A 209 -5.09 -13.36 6.78
CA GLU A 209 -5.27 -14.74 7.27
C GLU A 209 -4.69 -15.80 6.33
N VAL A 210 -4.69 -15.51 5.01
CA VAL A 210 -4.14 -16.42 3.99
C VAL A 210 -2.64 -16.69 4.18
N THR A 211 -1.92 -15.70 4.68
CA THR A 211 -0.45 -15.72 4.78
C THR A 211 0.06 -15.93 6.19
N LYS A 212 -0.72 -15.55 7.22
CA LYS A 212 -0.35 -15.64 8.65
C LYS A 212 0.14 -17.04 9.07
N GLU A 213 -0.47 -18.10 8.56
CA GLU A 213 -0.13 -19.50 8.90
C GLU A 213 1.29 -19.90 8.43
N TYR A 214 1.80 -19.26 7.36
CA TYR A 214 3.06 -19.65 6.72
C TYR A 214 4.21 -18.70 7.03
N MET A 215 3.97 -17.68 7.83
CA MET A 215 4.94 -16.67 8.26
C MET A 215 5.25 -16.84 9.73
N ASP A 216 6.51 -17.08 10.05
CA ASP A 216 7.03 -17.16 11.41
C ASP A 216 7.70 -15.84 11.86
N GLU A 217 8.16 -15.78 13.10
CA GLU A 217 8.84 -14.61 13.66
C GLU A 217 10.15 -14.26 12.93
N ASN A 218 10.82 -15.26 12.32
CA ASN A 218 12.06 -15.08 11.56
C ASN A 218 11.86 -14.57 10.15
N THR A 219 10.60 -14.34 9.74
CA THR A 219 10.28 -13.80 8.42
C THR A 219 10.72 -12.34 8.30
N ILE A 220 11.41 -12.02 7.21
CA ILE A 220 11.79 -10.65 6.84
C ILE A 220 10.68 -10.07 5.96
N VAL A 221 10.04 -9.00 6.40
CA VAL A 221 8.99 -8.32 5.65
C VAL A 221 9.57 -7.08 4.96
N VAL A 222 9.40 -6.98 3.66
CA VAL A 222 9.78 -5.83 2.84
C VAL A 222 8.53 -5.14 2.34
N MET A 223 8.40 -3.85 2.59
CA MET A 223 7.38 -2.99 2.02
C MET A 223 8.04 -2.05 1.02
N ASP A 224 7.99 -2.41 -0.25
CA ASP A 224 8.52 -1.59 -1.34
C ASP A 224 7.49 -0.58 -1.81
N GLU A 225 7.93 0.60 -2.23
CA GLU A 225 7.10 1.78 -2.49
C GLU A 225 6.22 2.16 -1.29
N ALA A 226 6.82 2.07 -0.07
CA ALA A 226 6.15 2.26 1.21
C ALA A 226 5.68 3.70 1.48
N HIS A 227 5.88 4.63 0.55
CA HIS A 227 5.53 6.04 0.69
C HIS A 227 4.02 6.29 0.94
N ASN A 228 3.14 5.37 0.52
CA ASN A 228 1.69 5.46 0.72
C ASN A 228 1.16 4.36 1.65
N VAL A 229 2.01 3.71 2.43
CA VAL A 229 1.58 2.60 3.29
C VAL A 229 0.58 3.03 4.36
N ASP A 230 0.69 4.26 4.85
CA ASP A 230 -0.24 4.86 5.81
C ASP A 230 -1.65 4.99 5.24
N ASP A 231 -1.79 5.42 3.98
CA ASP A 231 -3.09 5.52 3.31
C ASP A 231 -3.69 4.13 3.06
N VAL A 232 -2.88 3.16 2.64
CA VAL A 232 -3.32 1.76 2.45
C VAL A 232 -3.79 1.15 3.76
N CYS A 233 -3.11 1.40 4.88
CA CYS A 233 -3.54 0.94 6.21
C CYS A 233 -4.89 1.53 6.61
N ILE A 234 -5.07 2.84 6.42
CA ILE A 234 -6.33 3.53 6.71
C ILE A 234 -7.48 2.98 5.85
N GLU A 235 -7.23 2.81 4.55
CA GLU A 235 -8.23 2.30 3.60
C GLU A 235 -8.63 0.86 3.92
N ALA A 236 -7.67 -0.03 4.18
CA ALA A 236 -7.91 -1.44 4.50
C ALA A 236 -8.72 -1.64 5.79
N MET A 237 -8.58 -0.73 6.76
CA MET A 237 -9.29 -0.78 8.04
C MET A 237 -10.61 -0.02 8.03
N SER A 238 -10.89 0.81 7.03
CA SER A 238 -12.10 1.64 6.94
C SER A 238 -13.22 0.92 6.19
N LEU A 239 -14.46 1.16 6.58
CA LEU A 239 -15.64 0.55 5.99
C LEU A 239 -16.69 1.60 5.63
N ILE A 240 -17.43 1.35 4.55
CA ILE A 240 -18.49 2.24 4.07
C ILE A 240 -19.76 1.42 3.91
N VAL A 241 -20.85 1.86 4.52
CA VAL A 241 -22.18 1.27 4.38
C VAL A 241 -23.11 2.32 3.78
N THR A 242 -23.54 2.08 2.55
CA THR A 242 -24.49 2.93 1.83
C THR A 242 -25.94 2.63 2.23
N LYS A 243 -26.87 3.49 1.83
CA LYS A 243 -28.30 3.26 2.02
C LYS A 243 -28.77 2.00 1.26
N ASP A 244 -28.21 1.77 0.07
CA ASP A 244 -28.53 0.58 -0.74
C ASP A 244 -27.98 -0.70 -0.08
N ASP A 245 -26.76 -0.68 0.43
CA ASP A 245 -26.19 -1.80 1.19
C ASP A 245 -27.06 -2.18 2.39
N ALA A 246 -27.54 -1.18 3.15
CA ALA A 246 -28.41 -1.44 4.29
C ALA A 246 -29.79 -1.98 3.89
N PHE A 247 -30.29 -1.58 2.72
CA PHE A 247 -31.54 -2.11 2.16
C PHE A 247 -31.36 -3.56 1.68
N GLN A 248 -30.33 -3.82 0.90
CA GLN A 248 -30.03 -5.17 0.40
C GLN A 248 -29.67 -6.14 1.53
N ALA A 249 -29.02 -5.67 2.60
CA ALA A 249 -28.75 -6.49 3.77
C ALA A 249 -30.02 -7.01 4.45
N LYS A 250 -31.13 -6.25 4.46
CA LYS A 250 -32.43 -6.74 4.95
C LYS A 250 -32.95 -7.93 4.12
N ASP A 251 -32.85 -7.82 2.81
CA ASP A 251 -33.24 -8.90 1.90
C ASP A 251 -32.33 -10.13 2.08
N ASN A 252 -31.03 -9.89 2.28
CA ASN A 252 -30.07 -10.95 2.58
C ASN A 252 -30.44 -11.73 3.86
N VAL A 253 -30.73 -11.04 4.97
CA VAL A 253 -31.14 -11.71 6.22
C VAL A 253 -32.44 -12.49 6.05
N LYS A 254 -33.40 -11.96 5.29
CA LYS A 254 -34.65 -12.67 4.95
C LYS A 254 -34.37 -13.97 4.18
N LYS A 255 -33.53 -13.90 3.14
CA LYS A 255 -33.11 -15.08 2.37
C LYS A 255 -32.39 -16.13 3.22
N LEU A 256 -31.56 -15.68 4.17
CA LEU A 256 -30.89 -16.57 5.13
C LEU A 256 -31.88 -17.25 6.07
N ASN A 257 -32.89 -16.53 6.59
CA ASN A 257 -33.93 -17.13 7.41
C ASN A 257 -34.71 -18.20 6.65
N GLU A 258 -35.11 -17.90 5.40
CA GLU A 258 -35.80 -18.85 4.53
C GLU A 258 -34.94 -20.10 4.22
N ALA A 259 -33.61 -19.92 4.07
CA ALA A 259 -32.69 -21.03 3.87
C ALA A 259 -32.53 -21.89 5.12
N VAL A 260 -32.46 -21.28 6.30
CA VAL A 260 -32.41 -22.01 7.58
C VAL A 260 -33.71 -22.78 7.83
N ASP A 261 -34.86 -22.19 7.56
CA ASP A 261 -36.16 -22.87 7.74
C ASP A 261 -36.31 -24.03 6.76
N ARG A 262 -35.86 -23.88 5.50
CA ARG A 262 -35.82 -25.00 4.55
C ARG A 262 -34.89 -26.11 5.02
N MET A 263 -33.71 -25.79 5.55
CA MET A 263 -32.76 -26.78 6.08
C MET A 263 -33.32 -27.51 7.31
N LYS A 264 -34.05 -26.82 8.20
CA LYS A 264 -34.74 -27.47 9.33
C LYS A 264 -35.77 -28.48 8.88
N ALA A 265 -36.49 -28.18 7.81
CA ALA A 265 -37.52 -29.08 7.25
C ALA A 265 -36.88 -30.31 6.58
N THR A 266 -35.71 -30.15 5.95
CA THR A 266 -35.08 -31.20 5.15
C THR A 266 -33.96 -31.95 5.89
N ASN A 267 -33.16 -31.28 6.69
CA ASN A 267 -32.04 -31.90 7.40
C ASN A 267 -31.68 -31.20 8.71
N ARG A 268 -32.51 -31.38 9.72
CA ARG A 268 -32.34 -30.82 11.07
C ARG A 268 -31.02 -31.24 11.73
N GLN A 269 -30.52 -32.43 11.38
CA GLN A 269 -29.30 -33.00 11.95
C GLN A 269 -28.07 -32.18 11.58
N LYS A 270 -27.96 -31.65 10.37
CA LYS A 270 -26.84 -30.77 9.96
C LYS A 270 -26.74 -29.49 10.80
N LEU A 271 -27.86 -28.89 11.18
CA LEU A 271 -27.87 -27.69 12.03
C LEU A 271 -27.49 -28.04 13.49
N GLN A 272 -27.83 -29.25 13.92
CA GLN A 272 -27.39 -29.74 15.23
C GLN A 272 -25.90 -30.03 15.23
N GLU A 273 -25.36 -30.66 14.21
CA GLU A 273 -23.92 -30.90 14.04
C GLU A 273 -23.11 -29.59 13.95
N GLU A 274 -23.68 -28.53 13.36
CA GLU A 274 -23.06 -27.19 13.37
C GLU A 274 -22.99 -26.62 14.80
N TYR A 275 -24.08 -26.71 15.52
CA TYR A 275 -24.15 -26.30 16.92
C TYR A 275 -23.13 -27.07 17.78
N ASP A 276 -23.08 -28.41 17.64
CA ASP A 276 -22.16 -29.28 18.37
C ASP A 276 -20.68 -28.98 18.00
N ARG A 277 -20.37 -28.69 16.71
CA ARG A 277 -19.02 -28.26 16.31
C ARG A 277 -18.62 -26.93 16.93
N LEU A 278 -19.51 -25.95 16.99
CA LEU A 278 -19.23 -24.67 17.66
C LEU A 278 -18.98 -24.86 19.15
N VAL A 279 -19.78 -25.70 19.82
CA VAL A 279 -19.60 -26.01 21.25
C VAL A 279 -18.29 -26.76 21.49
N ASN A 280 -18.01 -27.79 20.67
CA ASN A 280 -16.78 -28.57 20.77
C ASN A 280 -15.54 -27.77 20.39
N GLY A 281 -15.63 -26.89 19.42
CA GLY A 281 -14.53 -25.96 19.02
C GLY A 281 -14.18 -25.00 20.15
N LEU A 282 -15.16 -24.49 20.88
CA LEU A 282 -14.95 -23.67 22.07
C LEU A 282 -14.28 -24.46 23.20
N ALA A 283 -14.77 -25.69 23.48
CA ALA A 283 -14.21 -26.56 24.50
C ALA A 283 -12.76 -26.99 24.18
N MET A 284 -12.45 -27.28 22.91
CA MET A 284 -11.09 -27.65 22.48
C MET A 284 -10.12 -26.45 22.50
N ALA A 285 -10.58 -25.24 22.20
CA ALA A 285 -9.78 -24.05 22.36
C ALA A 285 -9.43 -23.76 23.83
N GLU A 286 -10.29 -24.12 24.73
CA GLU A 286 -10.10 -24.02 26.19
C GLU A 286 -9.06 -25.06 26.68
N LEU A 287 -9.13 -26.34 26.22
CA LEU A 287 -8.17 -27.39 26.50
C LEU A 287 -6.77 -27.10 25.93
N ALA A 288 -6.67 -26.55 24.75
CA ALA A 288 -5.37 -26.17 24.15
C ALA A 288 -4.65 -25.05 24.94
N ARG A 289 -5.39 -24.22 25.68
CA ARG A 289 -4.84 -23.17 26.55
C ARG A 289 -4.41 -23.67 27.92
N SER A 290 -5.05 -24.72 28.42
CA SER A 290 -4.70 -25.35 29.74
C SER A 290 -3.38 -26.12 29.72
N GLY A 291 -2.70 -26.24 28.55
CA GLY A 291 -1.36 -26.91 28.50
C GLY A 291 -1.39 -28.42 28.50
N GLU A 292 -2.56 -29.08 28.43
CA GLU A 292 -2.65 -30.52 28.26
C GLU A 292 -2.42 -30.91 26.80
N SER A 293 -1.30 -31.60 26.56
CA SER A 293 -0.83 -32.07 25.27
C SER A 293 -1.81 -33.07 24.65
N THR A 294 -2.54 -32.65 23.62
CA THR A 294 -3.25 -33.56 22.72
C THR A 294 -2.48 -33.65 21.39
N ALA A 295 -1.57 -34.61 21.31
CA ALA A 295 -0.90 -35.00 20.08
C ALA A 295 -1.94 -35.52 19.06
N GLY A 296 -2.09 -34.82 17.93
CA GLY A 296 -2.68 -35.41 16.72
C GLY A 296 -4.00 -34.83 16.18
N VAL A 297 -4.52 -33.73 16.68
CA VAL A 297 -5.71 -33.11 16.08
C VAL A 297 -5.37 -31.72 15.55
N SER A 298 -5.30 -31.62 14.23
CA SER A 298 -5.26 -30.32 13.53
C SER A 298 -6.63 -29.67 13.66
N VAL A 299 -6.82 -28.90 14.71
CA VAL A 299 -8.01 -28.07 14.91
C VAL A 299 -7.69 -26.71 14.29
N GLN A 300 -8.37 -26.35 13.21
CA GLN A 300 -8.60 -24.95 12.87
C GLN A 300 -9.48 -24.34 13.98
N ALA A 301 -8.89 -24.13 15.15
CA ALA A 301 -9.55 -23.53 16.28
C ALA A 301 -9.77 -22.06 15.96
N LEU A 302 -11.02 -21.62 16.01
CA LEU A 302 -11.38 -20.23 16.21
C LEU A 302 -10.55 -19.71 17.39
N ASN A 303 -9.63 -18.77 17.13
CA ASN A 303 -8.84 -18.10 18.18
C ASN A 303 -9.76 -17.15 18.97
N ILE A 304 -10.56 -17.72 19.85
CA ILE A 304 -11.46 -16.98 20.72
C ILE A 304 -10.73 -16.75 22.04
N PRO A 305 -10.53 -15.50 22.48
CA PRO A 305 -10.00 -15.20 23.80
C PRO A 305 -10.81 -15.86 24.93
N GLN A 306 -10.14 -16.29 26.02
CA GLN A 306 -10.74 -17.12 27.08
C GLN A 306 -11.87 -16.42 27.86
N ASP A 307 -11.72 -15.12 28.10
CA ASP A 307 -12.72 -14.22 28.67
C ASP A 307 -14.00 -14.17 27.85
N ILE A 308 -13.88 -14.35 26.55
CA ILE A 308 -14.98 -14.34 25.62
C ILE A 308 -15.63 -15.71 25.47
N ALA A 309 -14.86 -16.80 25.64
CA ALA A 309 -15.39 -18.15 25.62
C ALA A 309 -16.34 -18.42 26.83
N GLU A 310 -16.00 -17.86 28.00
CA GLU A 310 -16.82 -17.95 29.19
C GLU A 310 -18.12 -17.11 29.11
N GLU A 311 -18.11 -15.97 28.45
CA GLU A 311 -19.24 -15.06 28.29
C GLU A 311 -20.09 -15.31 27.01
N ALA A 312 -19.56 -15.94 25.99
CA ALA A 312 -20.28 -16.32 24.76
C ALA A 312 -21.34 -17.43 24.98
N ILE A 313 -21.56 -17.77 26.20
CA ILE A 313 -22.46 -18.83 26.66
C ILE A 313 -23.94 -18.51 26.58
N PRO A 314 -24.47 -17.29 26.53
CA PRO A 314 -25.90 -17.16 26.29
C PRO A 314 -26.25 -17.77 24.92
N GLY A 315 -27.23 -18.66 24.90
CA GLY A 315 -27.65 -19.44 23.72
C GLY A 315 -28.14 -18.62 22.50
N SER A 316 -28.03 -17.30 22.55
CA SER A 316 -28.51 -16.35 21.55
C SER A 316 -27.73 -16.34 20.25
N LEU A 317 -26.41 -16.64 20.24
CA LEU A 317 -25.61 -16.66 19.03
C LEU A 317 -25.35 -18.05 18.47
N ARG A 318 -25.52 -19.10 19.28
CA ARG A 318 -25.22 -20.48 18.89
C ARG A 318 -26.25 -21.03 17.90
N GLN A 319 -27.53 -20.83 18.15
CA GLN A 319 -28.57 -21.26 17.26
C GLN A 319 -28.69 -20.31 16.06
N ALA A 320 -28.76 -20.86 14.84
CA ALA A 320 -28.88 -20.11 13.60
C ALA A 320 -30.00 -19.06 13.60
N ASN A 321 -31.16 -19.39 14.17
CA ASN A 321 -32.30 -18.47 14.24
C ASN A 321 -32.07 -17.32 15.20
N HIS A 322 -31.47 -17.56 16.35
CA HIS A 322 -31.14 -16.52 17.31
C HIS A 322 -30.07 -15.57 16.71
N PHE A 323 -29.09 -16.12 16.04
CA PHE A 323 -28.09 -15.34 15.32
C PHE A 323 -28.73 -14.46 14.23
N LEU A 324 -29.60 -15.02 13.40
CA LEU A 324 -30.29 -14.25 12.35
C LEU A 324 -31.25 -13.19 12.90
N ALA A 325 -31.95 -13.48 14.00
CA ALA A 325 -32.75 -12.46 14.69
C ALA A 325 -31.89 -11.33 15.28
N PHE A 326 -30.70 -11.67 15.74
CA PHE A 326 -29.69 -10.71 16.19
C PHE A 326 -29.18 -9.84 15.02
N MET A 327 -28.80 -10.46 13.91
CA MET A 327 -28.39 -9.77 12.68
C MET A 327 -29.49 -8.87 12.12
N GLN A 328 -30.75 -9.32 12.15
CA GLN A 328 -31.89 -8.52 11.68
C GLN A 328 -31.99 -7.21 12.47
N ARG A 329 -31.84 -7.25 13.81
CA ARG A 329 -31.89 -6.03 14.65
C ARG A 329 -30.77 -5.05 14.31
N LEU A 330 -29.55 -5.53 14.06
CA LEU A 330 -28.40 -4.72 13.66
C LEU A 330 -28.60 -4.09 12.27
N VAL A 331 -29.08 -4.87 11.31
CA VAL A 331 -29.37 -4.40 9.95
C VAL A 331 -30.51 -3.36 9.98
N ASP A 332 -31.56 -3.59 10.77
CA ASP A 332 -32.67 -2.64 10.92
C ASP A 332 -32.22 -1.35 11.59
N PHE A 333 -31.35 -1.43 12.60
CA PHE A 333 -30.71 -0.27 13.22
C PHE A 333 -29.90 0.53 12.18
N THR A 334 -29.00 -0.13 11.46
CA THR A 334 -28.14 0.51 10.44
C THR A 334 -29.00 1.20 9.38
N HIS A 335 -30.02 0.53 8.88
CA HIS A 335 -30.94 1.10 7.89
C HIS A 335 -31.69 2.32 8.43
N ARG A 336 -32.19 2.28 9.69
CA ARG A 336 -32.85 3.43 10.32
C ARG A 336 -31.88 4.61 10.48
N VAL A 337 -30.64 4.35 10.88
CA VAL A 337 -29.61 5.40 11.04
C VAL A 337 -29.33 6.05 9.69
N VAL A 338 -29.01 5.26 8.65
CA VAL A 338 -28.70 5.79 7.30
C VAL A 338 -29.86 6.63 6.74
N CYS A 339 -31.10 6.13 6.86
CA CYS A 339 -32.27 6.85 6.34
C CYS A 339 -32.58 8.17 7.07
N ARG A 340 -32.08 8.35 8.30
CA ARG A 340 -32.28 9.57 9.10
C ARG A 340 -31.18 10.62 8.93
N ILE A 341 -30.12 10.31 8.18
CA ILE A 341 -29.01 11.25 7.98
C ILE A 341 -29.49 12.39 7.07
N SER A 342 -29.73 13.54 7.65
CA SER A 342 -30.10 14.79 6.95
C SER A 342 -28.96 15.80 6.91
N ARG A 343 -27.98 15.66 7.79
CA ARG A 343 -26.76 16.48 7.89
C ARG A 343 -25.57 15.60 8.20
N THR A 344 -24.41 15.97 7.67
CA THR A 344 -23.15 15.30 8.01
C THR A 344 -22.79 15.57 9.45
N TYR A 345 -22.49 14.49 10.20
CA TYR A 345 -22.03 14.55 11.58
C TYR A 345 -21.06 13.41 11.89
N VAL A 346 -20.24 13.63 12.91
CA VAL A 346 -19.31 12.62 13.44
C VAL A 346 -19.87 12.10 14.76
N ALA A 347 -19.92 10.80 14.89
CA ALA A 347 -20.29 10.13 16.12
C ALA A 347 -19.05 9.48 16.74
N ASP A 348 -18.91 9.68 18.06
CA ASP A 348 -17.94 8.93 18.83
C ASP A 348 -18.33 7.44 18.84
N PRO A 349 -17.37 6.52 18.60
CA PRO A 349 -17.64 5.09 18.52
C PRO A 349 -18.30 4.50 19.77
N LEU A 350 -17.89 4.91 20.98
CA LEU A 350 -18.52 4.46 22.24
C LEU A 350 -19.96 4.90 22.33
N THR A 351 -20.25 6.15 21.99
CA THR A 351 -21.62 6.69 21.94
C THR A 351 -22.46 5.95 20.90
N PHE A 352 -21.86 5.60 19.76
CA PHE A 352 -22.53 4.82 18.71
C PHE A 352 -22.85 3.39 19.19
N LEU A 353 -21.91 2.71 19.82
CA LEU A 353 -22.10 1.38 20.41
C LEU A 353 -23.13 1.38 21.55
N THR A 354 -23.16 2.44 22.36
CA THR A 354 -24.18 2.58 23.42
C THR A 354 -25.58 2.65 22.82
N LYS A 355 -25.78 3.40 21.74
CA LYS A 355 -27.07 3.42 21.01
C LYS A 355 -27.43 2.05 20.45
N VAL A 356 -26.44 1.31 19.90
CA VAL A 356 -26.66 -0.06 19.42
C VAL A 356 -27.12 -0.95 20.56
N LYS A 357 -26.47 -0.88 21.73
CA LYS A 357 -26.85 -1.63 22.93
C LYS A 357 -28.29 -1.32 23.37
N GLU A 358 -28.66 -0.04 23.43
CA GLU A 358 -29.99 0.40 23.87
C GLU A 358 -31.09 0.05 22.87
N GLU A 359 -30.91 0.39 21.58
CA GLU A 359 -31.92 0.18 20.54
C GLU A 359 -32.07 -1.27 20.09
N CYS A 360 -30.97 -2.05 20.07
CA CYS A 360 -30.99 -3.43 19.63
C CYS A 360 -31.13 -4.44 20.79
N SER A 361 -31.02 -4.00 22.03
CA SER A 361 -30.94 -4.87 23.21
C SER A 361 -29.87 -5.96 23.05
N VAL A 362 -28.65 -5.54 22.70
CA VAL A 362 -27.54 -6.39 22.32
C VAL A 362 -26.36 -6.10 23.23
N ASP A 363 -25.67 -7.14 23.73
CA ASP A 363 -24.39 -6.95 24.39
C ASP A 363 -23.31 -6.70 23.34
N VAL A 364 -22.54 -5.63 23.53
CA VAL A 364 -21.45 -5.21 22.62
C VAL A 364 -20.40 -6.31 22.45
N ARG A 365 -20.16 -7.11 23.46
CA ARG A 365 -19.20 -8.24 23.43
C ARG A 365 -19.55 -9.30 22.38
N HIS A 366 -20.83 -9.54 22.14
CA HIS A 366 -21.30 -10.48 21.13
C HIS A 366 -21.01 -10.03 19.70
N LEU A 367 -20.80 -8.74 19.48
CA LEU A 367 -20.49 -8.18 18.14
C LEU A 367 -19.15 -8.69 17.59
N ARG A 368 -18.22 -9.12 18.43
CA ARG A 368 -16.90 -9.63 18.03
C ARG A 368 -16.96 -10.90 17.18
N TYR A 369 -18.05 -11.65 17.23
CA TYR A 369 -18.19 -12.94 16.55
C TYR A 369 -19.03 -12.92 15.28
N LEU A 370 -19.52 -11.77 14.88
CA LEU A 370 -20.52 -11.69 13.82
C LEU A 370 -20.03 -12.26 12.48
N THR A 371 -18.81 -11.90 12.08
CA THR A 371 -18.25 -12.32 10.78
C THR A 371 -17.96 -13.81 10.75
N GLU A 372 -17.34 -14.35 11.81
CA GLU A 372 -17.05 -15.78 11.90
C GLU A 372 -18.32 -16.63 11.96
N ARG A 373 -19.28 -16.21 12.77
CA ARG A 373 -20.56 -16.90 12.86
C ARG A 373 -21.33 -16.89 11.54
N LEU A 374 -21.31 -15.75 10.84
CA LEU A 374 -21.93 -15.64 9.51
C LEU A 374 -21.22 -16.54 8.48
N LYS A 375 -19.90 -16.59 8.46
CA LYS A 375 -19.09 -17.46 7.59
C LYS A 375 -19.41 -18.94 7.81
N VAL A 376 -19.50 -19.37 9.09
CA VAL A 376 -19.87 -20.74 9.44
C VAL A 376 -21.30 -21.05 8.95
N LEU A 377 -22.26 -20.15 9.19
CA LEU A 377 -23.65 -20.34 8.75
C LEU A 377 -23.76 -20.45 7.22
N LEU A 378 -23.09 -19.57 6.47
CA LEU A 378 -23.09 -19.63 5.00
C LEU A 378 -22.53 -20.96 4.46
N ASN A 379 -21.46 -21.46 5.10
CA ASN A 379 -20.90 -22.78 4.75
C ASN A 379 -21.86 -23.93 5.08
N THR A 380 -22.51 -23.90 6.24
CA THR A 380 -23.48 -24.92 6.65
C THR A 380 -24.70 -24.97 5.72
N LEU A 381 -25.19 -23.77 5.32
CA LEU A 381 -26.28 -23.64 4.35
C LEU A 381 -25.85 -23.96 2.92
N GLN A 382 -24.58 -24.31 2.69
CA GLN A 382 -24.01 -24.61 1.37
C GLN A 382 -24.22 -23.47 0.34
N ILE A 383 -24.14 -22.22 0.80
CA ILE A 383 -24.31 -21.06 -0.05
C ILE A 383 -22.97 -20.77 -0.75
N THR A 384 -22.94 -20.93 -2.07
CA THR A 384 -21.77 -20.67 -2.91
C THR A 384 -21.63 -19.20 -3.30
N SER A 385 -22.77 -18.50 -3.47
CA SER A 385 -22.81 -17.07 -3.85
C SER A 385 -22.65 -16.17 -2.62
N ALA A 386 -21.46 -16.15 -2.00
CA ALA A 386 -21.18 -15.27 -0.86
C ALA A 386 -21.35 -13.77 -1.21
N HIS A 387 -21.16 -13.41 -2.50
CA HIS A 387 -21.42 -12.05 -2.99
C HIS A 387 -22.88 -11.62 -2.80
N SER A 388 -23.85 -12.54 -2.95
CA SER A 388 -25.25 -12.23 -2.67
C SER A 388 -25.52 -11.84 -1.20
N PHE A 389 -24.57 -12.08 -0.31
CA PHE A 389 -24.62 -11.76 1.12
C PHE A 389 -23.53 -10.77 1.57
N HIS A 390 -22.87 -10.12 0.59
CA HIS A 390 -21.81 -9.15 0.86
C HIS A 390 -22.28 -8.05 1.81
N ASN A 391 -23.48 -7.51 1.59
CA ASN A 391 -23.99 -6.37 2.34
C ASN A 391 -24.25 -6.69 3.83
N VAL A 392 -24.74 -7.90 4.13
CA VAL A 392 -24.88 -8.34 5.52
C VAL A 392 -23.52 -8.61 6.15
N SER A 393 -22.55 -9.12 5.38
CA SER A 393 -21.18 -9.32 5.84
C SER A 393 -20.47 -8.00 6.15
N LEU A 394 -20.69 -6.97 5.32
CA LEU A 394 -20.15 -5.62 5.51
C LEU A 394 -20.66 -4.99 6.83
N ILE A 395 -21.96 -5.11 7.11
CA ILE A 395 -22.54 -4.65 8.36
C ILE A 395 -21.97 -5.44 9.56
N ALA A 396 -21.85 -6.76 9.44
CA ALA A 396 -21.25 -7.61 10.48
C ALA A 396 -19.81 -7.19 10.76
N GLN A 397 -19.01 -6.95 9.72
CA GLN A 397 -17.62 -6.49 9.84
C GLN A 397 -17.53 -5.11 10.51
N MET A 398 -18.40 -4.16 10.16
CA MET A 398 -18.43 -2.84 10.78
C MET A 398 -18.64 -2.94 12.31
N PHE A 399 -19.62 -3.70 12.75
CA PHE A 399 -19.88 -3.86 14.18
C PHE A 399 -18.81 -4.69 14.90
N MET A 400 -18.25 -5.72 14.24
CA MET A 400 -17.13 -6.48 14.78
C MET A 400 -15.92 -5.58 15.02
N THR A 401 -15.50 -4.78 14.01
CA THR A 401 -14.37 -3.85 14.11
C THR A 401 -14.58 -2.85 15.24
N LEU A 402 -15.77 -2.22 15.31
CA LEU A 402 -16.11 -1.32 16.40
C LEU A 402 -15.99 -2.00 17.76
N SER A 403 -16.57 -3.19 17.94
CA SER A 403 -16.56 -3.86 19.24
C SER A 403 -15.18 -4.32 19.67
N THR A 404 -14.36 -4.79 18.73
CA THR A 404 -12.99 -5.26 18.99
C THR A 404 -12.12 -4.13 19.52
N HIS A 405 -12.24 -2.93 18.94
CA HIS A 405 -11.39 -1.80 19.31
C HIS A 405 -11.89 -0.97 20.51
N TYR A 406 -13.15 -1.10 20.91
CA TYR A 406 -13.74 -0.25 21.97
C TYR A 406 -14.24 -1.00 23.21
N THR A 407 -14.04 -2.29 23.29
CA THR A 407 -14.36 -3.08 24.49
C THR A 407 -13.14 -3.46 25.32
N ASP A 408 -11.94 -3.16 24.84
CA ASP A 408 -10.71 -3.41 25.59
C ASP A 408 -10.28 -2.12 26.32
N ASP A 409 -10.28 -2.13 27.65
CA ASP A 409 -9.93 -1.00 28.54
C ASP A 409 -8.49 -0.49 28.34
N ARG A 410 -7.72 -1.11 27.45
CA ARG A 410 -6.34 -0.75 27.12
C ARG A 410 -6.18 0.38 26.10
N TYR A 411 -7.29 0.87 25.50
CA TYR A 411 -7.20 1.91 24.48
C TYR A 411 -7.31 3.31 25.08
N GLU A 412 -6.18 3.96 25.27
CA GLU A 412 -6.11 5.38 25.68
C GLU A 412 -6.52 6.36 24.55
N LYS A 413 -6.48 5.92 23.26
CA LYS A 413 -6.69 6.79 22.09
C LYS A 413 -7.66 6.15 21.10
N PRO A 414 -8.72 6.84 20.67
CA PRO A 414 -9.66 6.31 19.68
C PRO A 414 -8.97 6.18 18.31
N GLY A 415 -8.87 4.96 17.78
CA GLY A 415 -8.29 4.69 16.43
C GLY A 415 -9.31 4.72 15.30
N PHE A 416 -10.61 4.84 15.62
CA PHE A 416 -11.71 4.93 14.66
C PHE A 416 -12.65 6.05 15.00
N VAL A 417 -13.38 6.54 13.98
CA VAL A 417 -14.52 7.44 14.11
C VAL A 417 -15.66 6.98 13.22
N VAL A 418 -16.90 7.23 13.62
CA VAL A 418 -18.09 6.96 12.79
C VAL A 418 -18.54 8.26 12.16
N VAL A 419 -18.43 8.35 10.83
CA VAL A 419 -18.85 9.53 10.05
C VAL A 419 -20.14 9.19 9.33
N CYS A 420 -21.21 9.93 9.64
CA CYS A 420 -22.50 9.85 8.97
C CYS A 420 -22.59 11.02 7.98
N GLU A 421 -22.48 10.74 6.68
CA GLU A 421 -22.51 11.75 5.62
C GLU A 421 -23.86 11.82 4.96
N ALA A 422 -24.40 13.03 4.86
CA ALA A 422 -25.64 13.29 4.11
C ALA A 422 -25.32 13.28 2.59
N SER A 423 -26.35 12.97 1.79
CA SER A 423 -26.27 13.12 0.33
C SER A 423 -25.82 14.53 -0.05
N ASP A 424 -24.84 14.63 -0.94
CA ASP A 424 -24.34 15.88 -1.48
C ASP A 424 -24.43 15.85 -3.02
N PRO A 425 -25.39 16.55 -3.61
CA PRO A 425 -25.56 16.59 -5.08
C PRO A 425 -24.34 17.18 -5.81
N THR A 426 -23.48 17.92 -5.11
CA THR A 426 -22.26 18.50 -5.69
C THR A 426 -21.10 17.52 -5.73
N ARG A 427 -21.22 16.40 -5.02
CA ARG A 427 -20.22 15.32 -4.95
C ARG A 427 -20.78 14.04 -5.58
N PRO A 428 -20.43 13.71 -6.83
CA PRO A 428 -20.93 12.49 -7.49
C PRO A 428 -20.54 11.20 -6.78
N THR A 429 -19.55 11.25 -5.86
CA THR A 429 -19.08 10.12 -5.06
C THR A 429 -19.98 9.79 -3.86
N ILE A 430 -20.93 10.67 -3.49
CA ILE A 430 -21.86 10.48 -2.37
C ILE A 430 -23.29 10.85 -2.85
N PRO A 431 -23.86 10.06 -3.76
CA PRO A 431 -25.21 10.31 -4.27
C PRO A 431 -26.26 10.09 -3.18
N ASP A 432 -26.01 9.18 -2.24
CA ASP A 432 -26.90 8.78 -1.15
C ASP A 432 -26.22 8.92 0.22
N PRO A 433 -26.99 9.02 1.32
CA PRO A 433 -26.42 9.03 2.66
C PRO A 433 -25.63 7.77 2.96
N VAL A 434 -24.49 7.92 3.65
CA VAL A 434 -23.60 6.80 4.00
C VAL A 434 -23.17 6.86 5.47
N ILE A 435 -22.92 5.70 6.05
CA ILE A 435 -22.19 5.55 7.31
C ILE A 435 -20.79 5.05 6.96
N ARG A 436 -19.77 5.78 7.43
CA ARG A 436 -18.37 5.39 7.30
C ARG A 436 -17.79 5.08 8.67
N LEU A 437 -17.27 3.89 8.84
CA LEU A 437 -16.31 3.62 9.90
C LEU A 437 -14.94 4.00 9.36
N VAL A 438 -14.40 5.11 9.83
CA VAL A 438 -13.11 5.65 9.35
C VAL A 438 -12.02 5.29 10.34
N CYS A 439 -11.01 4.55 9.89
CA CYS A 439 -9.77 4.39 10.62
C CYS A 439 -8.99 5.72 10.57
N VAL A 440 -8.52 6.21 11.71
CA VAL A 440 -7.70 7.43 11.81
C VAL A 440 -6.28 7.14 12.26
N ASP A 441 -6.02 5.95 12.78
CA ASP A 441 -4.72 5.48 13.25
C ASP A 441 -4.16 4.37 12.34
N ALA A 442 -3.25 4.73 11.43
CA ALA A 442 -2.61 3.79 10.52
C ALA A 442 -1.80 2.70 11.24
N SER A 443 -1.37 2.94 12.48
CA SER A 443 -0.57 1.97 13.26
C SER A 443 -1.35 0.70 13.59
N LEU A 444 -2.69 0.76 13.64
CA LEU A 444 -3.54 -0.38 13.99
C LEU A 444 -3.34 -1.56 13.03
N ALA A 445 -3.23 -1.28 11.72
CA ALA A 445 -3.06 -2.31 10.70
C ALA A 445 -1.68 -3.00 10.76
N LEU A 446 -0.64 -2.30 11.23
CA LEU A 446 0.74 -2.81 11.24
C LEU A 446 1.28 -3.15 12.62
N ARG A 447 0.54 -2.88 13.69
CA ARG A 447 0.97 -3.15 15.08
C ARG A 447 1.38 -4.61 15.28
N GLU A 448 0.53 -5.54 14.85
CA GLU A 448 0.85 -6.98 14.93
C GLU A 448 2.05 -7.36 14.06
N VAL A 449 2.21 -6.71 12.89
CA VAL A 449 3.32 -6.94 11.97
C VAL A 449 4.65 -6.53 12.60
N PHE A 450 4.71 -5.34 13.19
CA PHE A 450 5.91 -4.88 13.89
C PHE A 450 6.19 -5.68 15.19
N ALA A 451 5.16 -6.16 15.86
CA ALA A 451 5.33 -6.98 17.06
C ALA A 451 5.77 -8.41 16.75
N LYS A 452 5.26 -9.00 15.65
CA LYS A 452 5.49 -10.40 15.30
C LYS A 452 6.83 -10.63 14.61
N TYR A 453 7.16 -9.80 13.60
CA TYR A 453 8.28 -10.06 12.71
C TYR A 453 9.56 -9.38 13.19
N ARG A 454 10.66 -10.12 13.18
CA ARG A 454 11.97 -9.63 13.61
C ARG A 454 12.45 -8.43 12.82
N SER A 455 12.16 -8.37 11.51
CA SER A 455 12.62 -7.28 10.64
C SER A 455 11.54 -6.88 9.64
N VAL A 456 11.16 -5.60 9.67
CA VAL A 456 10.27 -4.98 8.68
C VAL A 456 11.02 -3.82 8.03
N ILE A 457 11.10 -3.83 6.71
CA ILE A 457 11.87 -2.87 5.91
C ILE A 457 10.87 -2.03 5.13
N LEU A 458 10.78 -0.73 5.44
CA LEU A 458 10.07 0.25 4.64
C LEU A 458 11.05 0.88 3.67
N THR A 459 10.81 0.74 2.37
CA THR A 459 11.70 1.32 1.35
C THR A 459 10.92 2.00 0.23
N SER A 460 11.42 3.13 -0.27
CA SER A 460 10.88 3.86 -1.41
C SER A 460 11.89 4.90 -1.92
N GLY A 461 11.58 5.52 -3.06
CA GLY A 461 12.34 6.67 -3.59
C GLY A 461 11.99 8.00 -2.93
N THR A 462 10.90 8.06 -2.17
CA THR A 462 10.27 9.32 -1.69
C THR A 462 9.67 9.15 -0.30
N LEU A 463 10.51 8.88 0.72
CA LEU A 463 10.09 8.75 2.13
C LEU A 463 10.40 9.97 2.98
N SER A 464 11.13 10.94 2.43
CA SER A 464 11.51 12.15 3.20
C SER A 464 10.31 13.03 3.55
N PRO A 465 10.26 13.55 4.80
CA PRO A 465 11.15 13.32 5.93
C PRO A 465 10.91 11.99 6.63
N LEU A 466 11.99 11.26 6.94
CA LEU A 466 11.94 9.85 7.40
C LEU A 466 11.32 9.67 8.79
N ASP A 467 11.28 10.69 9.63
CA ASP A 467 10.81 10.65 11.02
C ASP A 467 9.28 10.62 11.16
N ILE A 468 8.55 10.93 10.08
CA ILE A 468 7.08 10.94 10.08
C ILE A 468 6.52 9.51 10.08
N TYR A 469 7.08 8.60 9.27
CA TYR A 469 6.57 7.22 9.15
C TYR A 469 6.62 6.43 10.47
N PRO A 470 7.74 6.44 11.23
CA PRO A 470 7.77 5.80 12.53
C PRO A 470 6.71 6.32 13.50
N LYS A 471 6.43 7.63 13.48
CA LYS A 471 5.39 8.24 14.31
C LYS A 471 3.98 7.82 13.89
N MET A 472 3.69 7.85 12.57
CA MET A 472 2.37 7.49 12.05
C MET A 472 2.07 5.99 12.17
N LEU A 473 3.10 5.13 12.04
CA LEU A 473 2.95 3.68 12.04
C LEU A 473 3.27 3.03 13.40
N GLY A 474 3.66 3.82 14.40
CA GLY A 474 3.83 3.37 15.79
C GLY A 474 5.00 2.43 16.03
N PHE A 475 6.16 2.62 15.37
CA PHE A 475 7.35 1.80 15.58
C PHE A 475 8.63 2.62 15.72
N SER A 476 9.71 2.00 16.21
CA SER A 476 11.02 2.62 16.34
C SER A 476 12.01 1.92 15.39
N PRO A 477 12.53 2.63 14.36
CA PRO A 477 13.49 2.03 13.44
C PRO A 477 14.89 1.93 14.06
N VAL A 478 15.59 0.80 13.83
CA VAL A 478 17.02 0.66 14.16
C VAL A 478 17.90 1.41 13.18
N ILE A 479 17.43 1.54 11.93
CA ILE A 479 18.07 2.32 10.87
C ILE A 479 17.02 3.15 10.14
N ALA A 480 17.26 4.46 10.05
CA ALA A 480 16.49 5.39 9.21
C ALA A 480 17.47 6.19 8.36
N LYS A 481 17.56 5.91 7.06
CA LYS A 481 18.59 6.50 6.20
C LYS A 481 18.06 6.86 4.82
N SER A 482 18.39 8.07 4.36
CA SER A 482 18.20 8.52 2.99
C SER A 482 19.55 8.49 2.27
N PHE A 483 19.61 7.79 1.14
CA PHE A 483 20.82 7.63 0.35
C PHE A 483 20.93 8.75 -0.69
N GLN A 484 22.19 9.18 -0.91
CA GLN A 484 22.47 10.20 -1.89
C GLN A 484 22.62 9.57 -3.28
N MET A 485 22.26 10.31 -4.31
CA MET A 485 22.48 9.88 -5.68
C MET A 485 23.84 10.38 -6.18
N THR A 486 24.73 9.47 -6.54
CA THR A 486 26.00 9.84 -7.17
C THR A 486 25.82 9.98 -8.68
N LEU A 487 26.04 11.19 -9.18
CA LEU A 487 25.92 11.51 -10.61
C LEU A 487 27.28 11.95 -11.15
N SER A 488 27.70 11.34 -12.24
CA SER A 488 28.91 11.71 -12.99
C SER A 488 28.67 12.85 -13.95
N ARG A 489 27.43 13.00 -14.41
CA ARG A 489 27.00 14.15 -15.17
C ARG A 489 25.65 14.66 -14.61
N LYS A 490 25.37 15.93 -14.82
CA LYS A 490 24.11 16.53 -14.36
C LYS A 490 22.93 16.08 -15.22
N CYS A 491 22.61 14.77 -15.15
CA CYS A 491 21.49 14.19 -15.93
C CYS A 491 20.09 14.55 -15.40
N ILE A 492 20.01 15.24 -14.27
CA ILE A 492 18.76 15.77 -13.70
C ILE A 492 18.89 17.29 -13.52
N ALA A 493 17.86 18.02 -13.92
CA ALA A 493 17.76 19.45 -13.72
C ALA A 493 16.44 19.81 -13.02
N PRO A 494 16.37 19.70 -11.67
CA PRO A 494 15.23 20.22 -10.93
C PRO A 494 15.28 21.74 -10.86
N VAL A 495 14.14 22.40 -11.17
CA VAL A 495 13.99 23.86 -11.15
C VAL A 495 12.66 24.26 -10.51
N VAL A 496 12.65 25.39 -9.80
CA VAL A 496 11.42 25.99 -9.28
C VAL A 496 11.15 27.28 -10.06
N VAL A 497 10.03 27.30 -10.76
CA VAL A 497 9.55 28.47 -11.50
C VAL A 497 8.57 29.24 -10.63
N THR A 498 8.94 30.44 -10.26
CA THR A 498 8.20 31.24 -9.27
C THR A 498 7.50 32.45 -9.85
N ARG A 499 7.93 32.91 -11.03
CA ARG A 499 7.48 34.16 -11.67
C ARG A 499 7.29 33.98 -13.18
N SER A 500 6.32 34.75 -13.73
CA SER A 500 6.15 34.90 -15.16
C SER A 500 7.34 35.63 -15.79
N SER A 501 7.35 35.75 -17.11
CA SER A 501 8.31 36.59 -17.85
C SER A 501 8.22 38.06 -17.43
N GLU A 502 7.05 38.54 -17.07
CA GLU A 502 6.77 39.88 -16.53
C GLU A 502 7.00 40.04 -15.03
N SER A 503 7.69 39.08 -14.41
CA SER A 503 8.00 39.05 -12.96
C SER A 503 6.79 38.95 -12.04
N VAL A 504 5.62 38.57 -12.50
CA VAL A 504 4.44 38.32 -11.69
C VAL A 504 4.57 36.95 -11.03
N ASN A 505 4.23 36.85 -9.72
CA ASN A 505 4.33 35.61 -8.97
C ASN A 505 3.34 34.55 -9.49
N ILE A 506 3.81 33.35 -9.73
CA ILE A 506 3.00 32.20 -10.11
C ILE A 506 2.58 31.47 -8.84
N THR A 507 1.27 31.42 -8.59
CA THR A 507 0.68 30.66 -7.49
C THR A 507 -0.63 30.06 -7.99
N ALA A 508 -0.70 28.73 -8.12
CA ALA A 508 -1.94 28.04 -8.46
C ALA A 508 -2.95 28.21 -7.31
N GLU A 509 -4.21 28.39 -7.65
CA GLU A 509 -5.26 28.46 -6.64
C GLU A 509 -5.33 27.15 -5.83
N GLU A 510 -5.48 27.29 -4.52
CA GLU A 510 -5.92 26.16 -3.67
C GLU A 510 -7.43 26.05 -3.83
N VAL A 511 -7.91 24.89 -4.23
CA VAL A 511 -9.33 24.54 -4.11
C VAL A 511 -9.59 24.30 -2.62
N THR A 512 -9.70 25.39 -1.85
CA THR A 512 -10.04 25.34 -0.43
C THR A 512 -11.55 25.50 -0.30
N SER A 513 -12.24 24.39 -0.01
CA SER A 513 -13.67 24.27 0.32
C SER A 513 -14.64 24.36 -0.87
N SER A 514 -15.82 23.77 -0.67
CA SER A 514 -16.97 23.68 -1.56
C SER A 514 -17.61 25.03 -2.02
N PHE A 515 -17.02 26.15 -1.65
CA PHE A 515 -17.28 27.46 -2.21
C PHE A 515 -16.01 27.90 -2.94
N VAL A 516 -16.03 27.75 -4.26
CA VAL A 516 -15.12 28.50 -5.15
C VAL A 516 -15.44 29.96 -4.99
N VAL A 517 -14.86 30.61 -3.99
CA VAL A 517 -14.66 32.04 -4.05
C VAL A 517 -13.61 32.21 -5.15
N ARG A 518 -14.08 32.48 -6.36
CA ARG A 518 -13.24 32.88 -7.48
C ARG A 518 -12.47 34.13 -7.06
N LYS A 519 -11.32 33.91 -6.43
CA LYS A 519 -10.41 34.99 -6.09
C LYS A 519 -9.76 35.42 -7.39
N ASN A 520 -10.22 36.58 -7.85
CA ASN A 520 -9.59 37.39 -8.90
C ASN A 520 -9.34 36.66 -10.25
N PRO A 521 -10.33 36.68 -11.19
CA PRO A 521 -10.18 36.07 -12.52
C PRO A 521 -8.93 36.59 -13.28
N GLU A 522 -8.48 37.81 -13.00
CA GLU A 522 -7.28 38.41 -13.61
C GLU A 522 -5.98 37.69 -13.14
N ALA A 523 -5.88 37.34 -11.85
CA ALA A 523 -4.72 36.60 -11.37
C ALA A 523 -4.64 35.18 -11.95
N GLN A 524 -5.79 34.51 -12.14
CA GLN A 524 -5.85 33.19 -12.77
C GLN A 524 -5.48 33.26 -14.28
N ALA A 525 -5.94 34.30 -14.97
CA ALA A 525 -5.55 34.53 -16.37
C ALA A 525 -4.04 34.75 -16.50
N THR A 526 -3.43 35.52 -15.61
CA THR A 526 -1.97 35.77 -15.59
C THR A 526 -1.18 34.46 -15.31
N VAL A 527 -1.63 33.62 -14.37
CA VAL A 527 -1.00 32.33 -14.12
C VAL A 527 -1.13 31.40 -15.33
N SER A 528 -2.31 31.35 -15.97
CA SER A 528 -2.52 30.57 -17.19
C SER A 528 -1.62 31.03 -18.34
N ALA A 529 -1.46 32.33 -18.53
CA ALA A 529 -0.56 32.91 -19.54
C ALA A 529 0.91 32.53 -19.25
N ALA A 530 1.34 32.54 -17.97
CA ALA A 530 2.69 32.11 -17.61
C ALA A 530 2.91 30.62 -17.92
N TYR A 531 1.89 29.78 -17.76
CA TYR A 531 1.95 28.35 -18.13
C TYR A 531 2.04 28.18 -19.66
N GLU A 532 1.27 28.99 -20.44
CA GLU A 532 1.35 28.99 -21.89
C GLU A 532 2.76 29.33 -22.38
N ASP A 533 3.37 30.39 -21.83
CA ASP A 533 4.72 30.82 -22.18
C ASP A 533 5.77 29.77 -21.84
N LEU A 534 5.66 29.17 -20.67
CA LEU A 534 6.55 28.08 -20.26
C LEU A 534 6.44 26.88 -21.21
N LEU A 535 5.23 26.40 -21.49
CA LEU A 535 5.02 25.25 -22.37
C LEU A 535 5.41 25.53 -23.80
N ARG A 536 5.17 26.76 -24.30
CA ARG A 536 5.63 27.23 -25.64
C ARG A 536 7.15 27.13 -25.75
N GLY A 537 7.88 27.57 -24.71
CA GLY A 537 9.33 27.48 -24.63
C GLY A 537 9.84 26.02 -24.54
N LEU A 538 9.21 25.23 -23.68
CA LEU A 538 9.58 23.82 -23.48
C LEU A 538 9.27 22.95 -24.70
N ALA A 539 8.14 23.15 -25.38
CA ALA A 539 7.76 22.37 -26.56
C ALA A 539 8.75 22.52 -27.72
N LYS A 540 9.44 23.67 -27.81
CA LYS A 540 10.50 23.94 -28.79
C LYS A 540 11.87 23.45 -28.36
N THR A 541 12.09 23.22 -27.06
CA THR A 541 13.42 22.98 -26.48
C THR A 541 13.61 21.53 -26.05
N VAL A 542 12.58 20.92 -25.46
CA VAL A 542 12.61 19.55 -24.94
C VAL A 542 12.46 18.56 -26.09
N PRO A 543 13.35 17.58 -26.25
CA PRO A 543 13.12 16.50 -27.20
C PRO A 543 12.01 15.57 -26.70
N ASP A 544 11.33 14.87 -27.60
CA ASP A 544 10.37 13.80 -27.37
C ASP A 544 9.25 14.12 -26.36
N GLY A 545 9.19 13.45 -25.22
CA GLY A 545 8.07 13.47 -24.28
C GLY A 545 8.15 14.54 -23.20
N ILE A 546 7.02 15.22 -22.96
CA ILE A 546 6.79 16.12 -21.82
C ILE A 546 5.57 15.60 -21.05
N VAL A 547 5.68 15.47 -19.73
CA VAL A 547 4.56 15.09 -18.86
C VAL A 547 4.20 16.26 -17.96
N CYS A 548 2.93 16.65 -17.95
CA CYS A 548 2.42 17.76 -17.17
C CYS A 548 1.45 17.25 -16.11
N PHE A 549 1.73 17.51 -14.85
CA PHE A 549 0.86 17.17 -13.74
C PHE A 549 0.15 18.42 -13.19
N PHE A 550 -1.16 18.32 -13.04
CA PHE A 550 -2.01 19.33 -12.40
C PHE A 550 -2.46 18.85 -11.03
N THR A 551 -2.95 19.76 -10.22
CA THR A 551 -3.38 19.45 -8.84
C THR A 551 -4.67 18.63 -8.76
N GLY A 552 -5.52 18.66 -9.80
CA GLY A 552 -6.75 17.88 -9.89
C GLY A 552 -7.46 18.01 -11.24
N TYR A 553 -8.42 17.13 -11.51
CA TYR A 553 -9.16 17.10 -12.80
C TYR A 553 -9.89 18.41 -13.10
N GLN A 554 -10.56 19.01 -12.12
CA GLN A 554 -11.28 20.26 -12.30
C GLN A 554 -10.34 21.38 -12.74
N TYR A 555 -9.23 21.56 -12.00
CA TYR A 555 -8.22 22.57 -12.33
C TYR A 555 -7.60 22.35 -13.71
N MET A 556 -7.24 21.10 -14.02
CA MET A 556 -6.73 20.73 -15.34
C MET A 556 -7.75 21.08 -16.45
N SER A 557 -9.03 20.75 -16.26
CA SER A 557 -10.09 21.04 -17.23
C SER A 557 -10.30 22.54 -17.44
N GLU A 558 -10.29 23.34 -16.38
CA GLU A 558 -10.42 24.81 -16.45
C GLU A 558 -9.25 25.45 -17.23
N VAL A 559 -8.02 25.02 -16.94
CA VAL A 559 -6.83 25.48 -17.66
C VAL A 559 -6.89 25.09 -19.14
N LEU A 560 -7.21 23.82 -19.44
CA LEU A 560 -7.29 23.34 -20.82
C LEU A 560 -8.41 24.03 -21.62
N LEU A 561 -9.56 24.31 -21.00
CA LEU A 561 -10.64 25.10 -21.63
C LEU A 561 -10.19 26.53 -21.92
N GLY A 562 -9.44 27.15 -21.02
CA GLY A 562 -8.81 28.46 -21.25
C GLY A 562 -7.88 28.43 -22.43
N TRP A 563 -6.98 27.48 -22.50
CA TRP A 563 -6.02 27.27 -23.60
C TRP A 563 -6.69 26.93 -24.95
N HIS A 564 -7.82 26.24 -24.90
CA HIS A 564 -8.62 26.00 -26.11
C HIS A 564 -9.22 27.30 -26.64
N ARG A 565 -9.78 28.12 -25.74
CA ARG A 565 -10.40 29.43 -26.12
C ARG A 565 -9.38 30.44 -26.63
N SER A 566 -8.16 30.48 -26.05
CA SER A 566 -7.06 31.33 -26.52
C SER A 566 -6.45 30.83 -27.83
N GLY A 567 -6.76 29.59 -28.27
CA GLY A 567 -6.15 28.97 -29.45
C GLY A 567 -4.74 28.40 -29.18
N PHE A 568 -4.25 28.47 -27.96
CA PHE A 568 -2.93 27.97 -27.55
C PHE A 568 -2.75 26.47 -27.81
N LEU A 569 -3.76 25.65 -27.55
CA LEU A 569 -3.67 24.20 -27.82
C LEU A 569 -3.39 23.91 -29.30
N LYS A 570 -3.99 24.71 -30.22
CA LYS A 570 -3.75 24.58 -31.66
C LYS A 570 -2.34 25.03 -32.05
N GLU A 571 -1.81 26.04 -31.39
CA GLU A 571 -0.41 26.47 -31.55
C GLU A 571 0.54 25.38 -31.08
N LEU A 572 0.32 24.87 -29.84
CA LEU A 572 1.15 23.89 -29.19
C LEU A 572 1.18 22.54 -29.95
N SER A 573 0.05 22.14 -30.54
CA SER A 573 -0.07 20.93 -31.36
C SER A 573 0.77 20.95 -32.65
N ARG A 574 1.22 22.09 -33.10
CA ARG A 574 2.17 22.22 -34.24
C ARG A 574 3.55 21.71 -33.87
N HIS A 575 3.92 21.81 -32.57
CA HIS A 575 5.22 21.37 -32.03
C HIS A 575 5.18 19.95 -31.51
N LYS A 576 4.17 19.61 -30.68
CA LYS A 576 4.00 18.29 -30.03
C LYS A 576 2.53 17.90 -30.00
N LEU A 577 2.24 16.60 -30.12
CA LEU A 577 0.89 16.08 -29.93
C LEU A 577 0.47 16.19 -28.47
N ILE A 578 -0.82 16.38 -28.21
CA ILE A 578 -1.35 16.56 -26.85
C ILE A 578 -2.28 15.41 -26.52
N PHE A 579 -2.02 14.76 -25.39
CA PHE A 579 -2.82 13.68 -24.82
C PHE A 579 -3.25 14.05 -23.41
N VAL A 580 -4.44 13.62 -22.98
CA VAL A 580 -5.02 14.01 -21.69
C VAL A 580 -5.51 12.76 -20.95
N GLU A 581 -5.17 12.66 -19.67
CA GLU A 581 -5.73 11.67 -18.77
C GLU A 581 -7.21 11.93 -18.51
N THR A 582 -8.03 10.88 -18.58
CA THR A 582 -9.46 10.94 -18.28
C THR A 582 -9.79 10.11 -17.03
N GLN A 583 -11.01 10.25 -16.52
CA GLN A 583 -11.48 9.40 -15.41
C GLN A 583 -11.68 7.93 -15.84
N SER A 584 -11.89 7.67 -17.14
CA SER A 584 -11.96 6.33 -17.71
C SER A 584 -10.58 5.67 -17.75
N VAL A 585 -10.50 4.40 -17.37
CA VAL A 585 -9.24 3.62 -17.40
C VAL A 585 -8.87 3.30 -18.85
N ASP A 586 -9.83 2.90 -19.66
CA ASP A 586 -9.63 2.45 -21.03
C ASP A 586 -9.20 3.61 -21.94
N ASP A 587 -9.87 4.78 -21.80
CA ASP A 587 -9.50 5.97 -22.55
C ASP A 587 -8.08 6.45 -22.18
N THR A 588 -7.75 6.40 -20.89
CA THR A 588 -6.41 6.77 -20.41
C THR A 588 -5.34 5.83 -20.94
N ALA A 589 -5.62 4.51 -20.99
CA ALA A 589 -4.70 3.52 -21.54
C ALA A 589 -4.46 3.77 -23.04
N THR A 590 -5.51 4.04 -23.81
CA THR A 590 -5.45 4.38 -25.23
C THR A 590 -4.67 5.67 -25.50
N ALA A 591 -4.91 6.70 -24.67
CA ALA A 591 -4.18 7.97 -24.75
C ALA A 591 -2.68 7.78 -24.47
N LEU A 592 -2.33 6.94 -23.49
CA LEU A 592 -0.95 6.63 -23.13
C LEU A 592 -0.22 5.85 -24.24
N GLU A 593 -0.87 4.86 -24.84
CA GLU A 593 -0.30 4.11 -25.97
C GLU A 593 -0.03 5.04 -27.15
N SER A 594 -1.00 5.91 -27.47
CA SER A 594 -0.86 6.91 -28.53
C SER A 594 0.25 7.92 -28.25
N TYR A 595 0.41 8.33 -26.98
CA TYR A 595 1.51 9.18 -26.53
C TYR A 595 2.87 8.53 -26.75
N ARG A 596 3.04 7.27 -26.33
CA ARG A 596 4.28 6.51 -26.54
C ARG A 596 4.62 6.40 -28.01
N ARG A 597 3.65 6.02 -28.83
CA ARG A 597 3.80 5.92 -30.27
C ARG A 597 4.22 7.24 -30.92
N ALA A 598 3.67 8.38 -30.45
CA ALA A 598 4.06 9.70 -30.94
C ALA A 598 5.50 10.06 -30.57
N CYS A 599 5.99 9.63 -29.41
CA CYS A 599 7.38 9.78 -29.02
C CYS A 599 8.30 8.86 -29.84
N ASP A 600 7.93 7.59 -30.05
CA ASP A 600 8.72 6.59 -30.80
C ASP A 600 8.99 7.02 -32.24
N ILE A 601 8.01 7.64 -32.91
CA ILE A 601 8.18 8.15 -34.27
C ILE A 601 8.88 9.52 -34.33
N GLY A 602 9.36 10.05 -33.20
CA GLY A 602 10.10 11.32 -33.14
C GLY A 602 9.23 12.57 -33.30
N ARG A 603 7.89 12.46 -33.34
CA ARG A 603 6.99 13.63 -33.42
C ARG A 603 6.98 14.41 -32.11
N GLY A 604 7.22 13.70 -30.98
CA GLY A 604 7.14 14.21 -29.62
C GLY A 604 5.72 14.50 -29.17
N ALA A 605 5.48 14.39 -27.89
CA ALA A 605 4.16 14.55 -27.32
C ALA A 605 4.18 15.21 -25.95
N ILE A 606 3.03 15.75 -25.53
CA ILE A 606 2.76 16.28 -24.20
C ILE A 606 1.62 15.45 -23.62
N PHE A 607 1.84 14.88 -22.43
CA PHE A 607 0.80 14.17 -21.69
C PHE A 607 0.35 15.04 -20.51
N MET A 608 -0.95 15.35 -20.46
CA MET A 608 -1.57 16.12 -19.38
C MET A 608 -2.26 15.17 -18.41
N SER A 609 -1.85 15.20 -17.16
CA SER A 609 -2.28 14.28 -16.10
C SER A 609 -2.52 15.02 -14.77
N ILE A 610 -2.93 14.31 -13.73
CA ILE A 610 -3.09 14.87 -12.40
C ILE A 610 -2.15 14.19 -11.39
N ALA A 611 -1.72 14.92 -10.38
CA ALA A 611 -0.72 14.47 -9.40
C ALA A 611 -1.19 13.26 -8.58
N ARG A 612 -2.51 13.08 -8.40
CA ARG A 612 -3.12 11.96 -7.67
C ARG A 612 -3.91 11.04 -8.61
N GLY A 613 -3.50 10.99 -9.89
CA GLY A 613 -4.12 10.18 -10.92
C GLY A 613 -3.44 8.83 -11.10
N LYS A 614 -4.09 8.00 -11.91
CA LYS A 614 -3.61 6.65 -12.25
C LYS A 614 -2.22 6.65 -12.90
N ILE A 615 -1.93 7.71 -13.66
CA ILE A 615 -0.66 7.91 -14.36
C ILE A 615 0.47 8.23 -13.36
N ALA A 616 0.22 9.12 -12.41
CA ALA A 616 1.21 9.51 -11.41
C ALA A 616 1.67 8.33 -10.53
N GLU A 617 0.80 7.35 -10.29
CA GLU A 617 1.05 6.26 -9.36
C GLU A 617 1.55 4.97 -10.01
N GLY A 618 1.15 4.67 -11.26
CA GLY A 618 1.34 3.34 -11.87
C GLY A 618 2.18 3.31 -13.14
N ILE A 619 2.54 4.45 -13.75
CA ILE A 619 3.14 4.49 -15.08
C ILE A 619 4.52 5.12 -15.06
N ASP A 620 5.43 4.46 -15.76
CA ASP A 620 6.79 4.90 -15.93
C ASP A 620 6.94 5.64 -17.26
N PHE A 621 7.63 6.79 -17.22
CA PHE A 621 8.02 7.56 -18.39
C PHE A 621 9.52 7.50 -18.57
N ASP A 622 10.02 6.27 -18.81
CA ASP A 622 11.44 6.01 -19.01
C ASP A 622 11.95 6.53 -20.36
N SER A 623 13.24 6.67 -20.46
CA SER A 623 13.95 7.09 -21.71
C SER A 623 13.39 8.39 -22.31
N HIS A 624 12.99 8.36 -23.56
CA HIS A 624 12.50 9.51 -24.30
C HIS A 624 11.04 9.88 -24.00
N TYR A 625 10.30 9.05 -23.25
CA TYR A 625 8.92 9.37 -22.87
C TYR A 625 8.80 10.43 -21.77
N GLY A 626 9.84 10.66 -20.96
CA GLY A 626 9.79 11.59 -19.83
C GLY A 626 10.95 12.57 -19.77
N ARG A 627 11.29 13.25 -20.88
CA ARG A 627 12.41 14.22 -20.91
C ARG A 627 12.18 15.45 -20.07
N ALA A 628 10.93 15.85 -19.88
CA ALA A 628 10.57 16.90 -18.92
C ALA A 628 9.29 16.53 -18.19
N VAL A 629 9.29 16.72 -16.89
CA VAL A 629 8.09 16.62 -16.05
C VAL A 629 7.81 17.99 -15.45
N VAL A 630 6.59 18.47 -15.62
CA VAL A 630 6.14 19.79 -15.16
C VAL A 630 5.02 19.59 -14.13
N MET A 631 5.20 20.09 -12.91
CA MET A 631 4.18 20.12 -11.88
C MET A 631 3.57 21.51 -11.78
N PHE A 632 2.33 21.69 -12.20
CA PHE A 632 1.57 22.93 -12.13
C PHE A 632 0.82 23.04 -10.79
N GLY A 633 1.33 23.89 -9.91
CA GLY A 633 0.80 24.09 -8.57
C GLY A 633 1.27 23.04 -7.54
N VAL A 634 1.03 23.31 -6.26
CA VAL A 634 1.34 22.39 -5.15
C VAL A 634 0.15 21.43 -4.98
N PRO A 635 0.35 20.10 -5.09
CA PRO A 635 -0.73 19.12 -5.05
C PRO A 635 -1.22 18.86 -3.63
N PHE A 636 -1.79 19.87 -2.97
CA PHE A 636 -2.41 19.69 -1.67
C PHE A 636 -3.56 18.69 -1.74
N LEU A 637 -3.88 18.09 -0.61
CA LEU A 637 -5.09 17.28 -0.47
C LEU A 637 -6.32 18.08 -0.94
N PRO A 638 -7.27 17.44 -1.65
CA PRO A 638 -8.51 18.10 -2.06
C PRO A 638 -9.25 18.70 -0.86
N PRO A 639 -10.35 19.46 -1.08
CA PRO A 639 -11.14 20.01 0.02
C PRO A 639 -11.38 18.94 1.07
N ILE A 640 -11.06 19.27 2.32
CA ILE A 640 -11.04 18.31 3.42
C ILE A 640 -12.47 17.80 3.62
N ASP A 641 -12.71 16.55 3.20
CA ASP A 641 -13.93 15.81 3.60
C ASP A 641 -13.86 15.46 5.08
N GLU A 642 -14.96 15.06 5.64
CA GLU A 642 -15.01 14.81 7.09
C GLU A 642 -14.06 13.68 7.54
N PRO A 643 -13.93 12.54 6.82
CA PRO A 643 -12.92 11.52 7.12
C PRO A 643 -11.50 12.06 7.25
N LEU A 644 -11.05 12.84 6.28
CA LEU A 644 -9.71 13.42 6.28
C LEU A 644 -9.54 14.46 7.40
N ARG A 645 -10.58 15.25 7.70
CA ARG A 645 -10.57 16.20 8.81
C ARG A 645 -10.36 15.50 10.14
N GLN A 646 -11.07 14.38 10.36
CA GLN A 646 -10.94 13.59 11.57
C GLN A 646 -9.57 12.95 11.70
N ARG A 647 -9.00 12.44 10.59
CA ARG A 647 -7.64 11.92 10.57
C ARG A 647 -6.59 12.99 10.92
N ILE A 648 -6.68 14.16 10.32
CA ILE A 648 -5.77 15.29 10.62
C ILE A 648 -5.89 15.71 12.10
N HIS A 649 -7.10 15.83 12.60
CA HIS A 649 -7.36 16.18 14.00
C HIS A 649 -6.78 15.13 14.97
N TRP A 650 -6.95 13.85 14.66
CA TRP A 650 -6.36 12.75 15.43
C TRP A 650 -4.83 12.82 15.44
N MET A 651 -4.21 13.04 14.29
CA MET A 651 -2.74 13.16 14.20
C MET A 651 -2.22 14.35 15.02
N GLU A 652 -2.93 15.46 15.03
CA GLU A 652 -2.56 16.64 15.80
C GLU A 652 -2.62 16.38 17.31
N ILE A 653 -3.70 15.74 17.79
CA ILE A 653 -3.88 15.45 19.22
C ILE A 653 -3.00 14.28 19.68
N CYS A 654 -2.97 13.19 18.92
CA CYS A 654 -2.39 11.93 19.38
C CYS A 654 -0.91 11.78 19.02
N LEU A 655 -0.46 12.34 17.90
CA LEU A 655 0.92 12.24 17.42
C LEU A 655 1.69 13.56 17.54
N GLY A 656 1.02 14.66 17.87
CA GLY A 656 1.63 15.98 17.90
C GLY A 656 2.10 16.49 16.53
N ILE A 657 1.50 15.99 15.44
CA ILE A 657 1.78 16.43 14.08
C ILE A 657 0.76 17.50 13.67
N PRO A 658 1.17 18.78 13.56
CA PRO A 658 0.23 19.84 13.15
C PRO A 658 -0.40 19.54 11.80
N GLY A 659 -1.70 19.83 11.64
CA GLY A 659 -2.41 19.55 10.39
C GLY A 659 -1.82 20.28 9.17
N SER A 660 -1.22 21.44 9.36
CA SER A 660 -0.48 22.15 8.31
C SER A 660 0.80 21.42 7.91
N GLU A 661 1.47 20.79 8.86
CA GLU A 661 2.69 20.01 8.61
C GLU A 661 2.38 18.74 7.84
N TYR A 662 1.34 18.01 8.22
CA TYR A 662 0.88 16.83 7.50
C TYR A 662 0.48 17.17 6.06
N ARG A 663 -0.31 18.24 5.84
CA ARG A 663 -0.70 18.66 4.49
C ARG A 663 0.49 19.04 3.63
N ASN A 664 1.49 19.73 4.19
CA ASN A 664 2.73 20.03 3.48
C ASN A 664 3.55 18.78 3.19
N PHE A 665 3.63 17.85 4.12
CA PHE A 665 4.31 16.55 3.93
C PHE A 665 3.67 15.78 2.78
N ASP A 666 2.37 15.59 2.82
CA ASP A 666 1.64 14.83 1.80
C ASP A 666 1.74 15.48 0.41
N ALA A 667 1.58 16.82 0.31
CA ALA A 667 1.74 17.54 -0.95
C ALA A 667 3.15 17.40 -1.54
N MET A 668 4.19 17.46 -0.70
CA MET A 668 5.58 17.31 -1.16
C MET A 668 5.90 15.87 -1.53
N ARG A 669 5.34 14.89 -0.82
CA ARG A 669 5.39 13.47 -1.17
C ARG A 669 4.83 13.22 -2.57
N GLN A 670 3.63 13.72 -2.86
CA GLN A 670 3.00 13.60 -4.17
C GLN A 670 3.78 14.33 -5.28
N ALA A 671 4.24 15.55 -5.02
CA ALA A 671 5.07 16.28 -5.98
C ALA A 671 6.37 15.52 -6.31
N SER A 672 7.03 14.97 -5.28
CA SER A 672 8.25 14.18 -5.45
C SER A 672 8.04 12.92 -6.28
N GLN A 673 6.91 12.25 -6.11
CA GLN A 673 6.52 11.08 -6.93
C GLN A 673 6.33 11.46 -8.39
N CYS A 674 5.60 12.56 -8.66
CA CYS A 674 5.37 13.04 -10.02
C CYS A 674 6.68 13.38 -10.73
N ILE A 675 7.54 14.21 -10.10
CA ILE A 675 8.81 14.62 -10.71
C ILE A 675 9.84 13.49 -10.75
N GLY A 676 9.79 12.55 -9.80
CA GLY A 676 10.65 11.36 -9.78
C GLY A 676 10.45 10.40 -10.96
N ARG A 677 9.34 10.52 -11.70
CA ARG A 677 9.06 9.70 -12.90
C ARG A 677 9.98 10.00 -14.08
N VAL A 678 10.75 11.08 -14.04
CA VAL A 678 11.77 11.42 -15.05
C VAL A 678 12.86 10.36 -15.17
N LEU A 679 13.22 9.68 -14.08
CA LEU A 679 14.36 8.79 -14.02
C LEU A 679 13.94 7.35 -13.71
N ARG A 680 14.40 6.42 -14.56
CA ARG A 680 14.31 4.97 -14.32
C ARG A 680 15.67 4.29 -14.21
N ASN A 681 16.70 4.88 -14.80
CA ASN A 681 18.09 4.46 -14.65
C ASN A 681 19.02 5.69 -14.70
N LYS A 682 20.27 5.51 -14.31
CA LYS A 682 21.26 6.62 -14.32
C LYS A 682 21.70 7.06 -15.72
N THR A 683 21.34 6.33 -16.76
CA THR A 683 21.58 6.74 -18.16
C THR A 683 20.48 7.64 -18.68
N ASP A 684 19.32 7.69 -18.01
CA ASP A 684 18.26 8.61 -18.33
C ASP A 684 18.64 10.03 -17.95
N TYR A 685 18.05 10.97 -18.64
CA TYR A 685 18.16 12.38 -18.33
C TYR A 685 16.83 13.09 -18.51
N GLY A 686 16.61 14.09 -17.69
CA GLY A 686 15.39 14.87 -17.80
C GLY A 686 15.32 16.04 -16.84
N MET A 687 14.39 16.92 -17.11
CA MET A 687 14.15 18.13 -16.34
C MET A 687 12.92 18.00 -15.47
N MET A 688 13.00 18.47 -14.22
CA MET A 688 11.94 18.47 -13.23
C MET A 688 11.52 19.92 -12.94
N LEU A 689 10.33 20.33 -13.37
CA LEU A 689 9.86 21.70 -13.19
C LEU A 689 8.75 21.77 -12.14
N LEU A 690 8.99 22.51 -11.08
CA LEU A 690 8.02 22.80 -10.02
C LEU A 690 7.51 24.23 -10.22
N VAL A 691 6.30 24.36 -10.79
CA VAL A 691 5.78 25.64 -11.27
C VAL A 691 4.79 26.21 -10.26
N ASP A 692 5.31 26.75 -9.17
CA ASP A 692 4.58 27.49 -8.14
C ASP A 692 5.58 28.11 -7.18
N ARG A 693 5.40 29.40 -6.80
CA ARG A 693 6.29 30.10 -5.86
C ARG A 693 6.38 29.43 -4.49
N ARG A 694 5.34 28.71 -4.08
CA ARG A 694 5.29 28.02 -2.78
C ARG A 694 6.35 26.93 -2.66
N PHE A 695 6.79 26.33 -3.76
CA PHE A 695 7.90 25.35 -3.74
C PHE A 695 9.25 25.97 -3.36
N ALA A 696 9.41 27.29 -3.51
CA ALA A 696 10.63 28.01 -3.09
C ALA A 696 10.73 28.16 -1.56
N LEU A 697 9.63 27.98 -0.82
CA LEU A 697 9.60 28.10 0.64
C LEU A 697 10.39 26.98 1.33
N ASN A 698 11.11 27.31 2.39
CA ASN A 698 11.97 26.36 3.10
C ASN A 698 11.21 25.19 3.74
N ASP A 699 10.00 25.41 4.25
CA ASP A 699 9.14 24.40 4.87
C ASP A 699 8.73 23.29 3.88
N LYS A 700 8.68 23.59 2.58
CA LYS A 700 8.39 22.66 1.51
C LYS A 700 9.66 22.03 0.95
N ARG A 701 10.68 22.83 0.63
CA ARG A 701 11.93 22.30 0.07
C ARG A 701 12.59 21.24 0.96
N LYS A 702 12.60 21.46 2.28
CA LYS A 702 13.15 20.48 3.24
C LYS A 702 12.42 19.14 3.27
N LYS A 703 11.20 19.06 2.74
CA LYS A 703 10.40 17.83 2.66
C LYS A 703 10.59 17.08 1.35
N LEU A 704 11.34 17.65 0.38
CA LEU A 704 11.76 16.89 -0.81
C LEU A 704 12.82 15.87 -0.45
N PRO A 705 12.93 14.74 -1.16
CA PRO A 705 14.03 13.79 -1.03
C PRO A 705 15.40 14.46 -1.15
N ILE A 706 16.38 14.01 -0.38
CA ILE A 706 17.72 14.62 -0.33
C ILE A 706 18.36 14.67 -1.72
N TRP A 707 18.22 13.63 -2.52
CA TRP A 707 18.77 13.55 -3.87
C TRP A 707 18.22 14.64 -4.84
N ILE A 708 16.94 15.06 -4.66
CA ILE A 708 16.36 16.19 -5.40
C ILE A 708 16.90 17.52 -4.84
N GLN A 709 16.94 17.66 -3.51
CA GLN A 709 17.42 18.89 -2.86
C GLN A 709 18.85 19.23 -3.27
N GLN A 710 19.72 18.23 -3.41
CA GLN A 710 21.13 18.41 -3.80
C GLN A 710 21.28 19.02 -5.19
N CYS A 711 20.41 18.62 -6.14
CA CYS A 711 20.42 19.13 -7.50
C CYS A 711 19.68 20.48 -7.66
N LEU A 712 18.81 20.82 -6.70
CA LEU A 712 17.98 22.03 -6.74
C LEU A 712 18.70 23.31 -6.27
N LYS A 713 19.86 23.23 -5.65
CA LYS A 713 20.53 24.29 -4.87
C LYS A 713 20.56 25.69 -5.54
N GLU A 714 20.76 25.76 -6.84
CA GLU A 714 20.93 27.01 -7.58
C GLU A 714 19.64 27.50 -8.28
N ASN A 715 18.64 26.63 -8.49
CA ASN A 715 17.50 26.87 -9.35
C ASN A 715 16.17 26.99 -8.58
N THR A 716 16.18 27.70 -7.45
CA THR A 716 15.03 27.74 -6.53
C THR A 716 14.07 28.89 -6.73
N ASN A 717 14.37 29.83 -7.62
CA ASN A 717 13.55 31.04 -7.82
C ASN A 717 13.71 31.60 -9.24
N LEU A 718 13.25 30.88 -10.24
CA LEU A 718 13.38 31.25 -11.65
C LEU A 718 12.13 31.93 -12.20
N SER A 719 12.33 32.84 -13.18
CA SER A 719 11.27 33.25 -14.10
C SER A 719 11.07 32.22 -15.22
N VAL A 720 9.98 32.32 -15.95
CA VAL A 720 9.66 31.45 -17.09
C VAL A 720 10.81 31.47 -18.11
N ASP A 721 11.31 32.67 -18.49
CA ASP A 721 12.41 32.80 -19.45
C ASP A 721 13.70 32.17 -18.94
N ALA A 722 14.02 32.37 -17.68
CA ALA A 722 15.19 31.77 -17.05
C ALA A 722 15.09 30.24 -17.05
N ALA A 723 13.92 29.68 -16.75
CA ALA A 723 13.68 28.22 -16.77
C ALA A 723 13.85 27.65 -18.19
N VAL A 724 13.33 28.33 -19.20
CA VAL A 724 13.49 27.93 -20.61
C VAL A 724 14.96 28.04 -21.05
N ALA A 725 15.71 29.05 -20.57
CA ALA A 725 17.14 29.18 -20.83
C ALA A 725 17.93 28.04 -20.20
N VAL A 726 17.62 27.68 -18.92
CA VAL A 726 18.19 26.50 -18.26
C VAL A 726 17.88 25.22 -19.05
N ALA A 727 16.63 25.05 -19.52
CA ALA A 727 16.25 23.91 -20.34
C ALA A 727 17.10 23.80 -21.63
N ARG A 728 17.29 24.91 -22.33
CA ARG A 728 18.15 24.92 -23.54
C ARG A 728 19.58 24.51 -23.24
N GLY A 729 20.17 25.05 -22.17
CA GLY A 729 21.53 24.69 -21.77
C GLY A 729 21.62 23.22 -21.42
N PHE A 730 20.68 22.72 -20.59
CA PHE A 730 20.65 21.33 -20.13
C PHE A 730 20.50 20.34 -21.31
N PHE A 731 19.53 20.52 -22.20
CA PHE A 731 19.34 19.61 -23.32
C PHE A 731 20.46 19.68 -24.36
N LYS A 732 21.11 20.85 -24.53
CA LYS A 732 22.31 20.98 -25.36
C LYS A 732 23.47 20.18 -24.78
N GLU A 733 23.66 20.19 -23.46
CA GLU A 733 24.66 19.39 -22.76
C GLU A 733 24.35 17.89 -22.86
N MET A 734 23.08 17.50 -22.68
CA MET A 734 22.66 16.11 -22.77
C MET A 734 22.76 15.52 -24.18
N ALA A 735 22.67 16.33 -25.20
CA ALA A 735 22.86 15.91 -26.58
C ALA A 735 24.33 15.60 -26.96
N GLN A 736 25.31 16.00 -26.12
CA GLN A 736 26.71 15.67 -26.35
C GLN A 736 27.02 14.20 -26.04
N PRO A 737 27.94 13.55 -26.79
CA PRO A 737 28.38 12.20 -26.50
C PRO A 737 28.85 12.05 -25.05
N TRP A 738 28.49 10.95 -24.42
CA TRP A 738 28.89 10.63 -23.04
C TRP A 738 29.75 9.37 -23.01
N GLU A 739 30.98 9.48 -22.48
CA GLU A 739 31.86 8.34 -22.26
C GLU A 739 31.82 7.88 -20.82
N TYR A 740 31.04 6.83 -20.54
CA TYR A 740 30.89 6.28 -19.17
C TYR A 740 32.22 5.74 -18.59
N LYS A 741 33.26 5.50 -19.41
CA LYS A 741 34.57 5.08 -18.91
C LYS A 741 35.20 6.09 -17.95
N ARG A 742 34.86 7.37 -18.05
CA ARG A 742 35.30 8.41 -17.09
C ARG A 742 34.71 8.24 -15.71
N ASP A 743 33.60 7.47 -15.56
CA ASP A 743 32.87 7.25 -14.34
C ASP A 743 33.37 6.06 -13.52
N LEU A 744 34.22 5.25 -14.12
CA LEU A 744 34.80 4.07 -13.46
C LEU A 744 35.67 4.51 -12.28
N GLY A 745 35.32 3.96 -11.10
CA GLY A 745 36.00 4.27 -9.84
C GLY A 745 35.39 5.43 -9.04
N THR A 746 34.48 6.21 -9.63
CA THR A 746 33.78 7.32 -8.98
C THR A 746 32.30 7.03 -8.77
N THR A 747 31.54 6.87 -9.82
CA THR A 747 30.09 6.62 -9.80
C THR A 747 29.72 5.20 -10.25
N LEU A 748 30.65 4.49 -10.89
CA LEU A 748 30.54 3.09 -11.29
C LEU A 748 31.71 2.33 -10.68
N PHE A 749 31.45 1.39 -9.78
CA PHE A 749 32.46 0.52 -9.21
C PHE A 749 32.54 -0.78 -9.98
N SER A 750 33.68 -1.02 -10.63
CA SER A 750 34.04 -2.29 -11.23
C SER A 750 34.58 -3.27 -10.19
N VAL A 751 34.78 -4.51 -10.57
CA VAL A 751 35.44 -5.55 -9.75
C VAL A 751 36.78 -5.06 -9.21
N GLU A 752 37.60 -4.38 -10.02
CA GLU A 752 38.90 -3.82 -9.60
C GLU A 752 38.74 -2.72 -8.54
N THR A 753 37.71 -1.88 -8.67
CA THR A 753 37.42 -0.85 -7.67
C THR A 753 36.96 -1.47 -6.35
N LEU A 754 36.15 -2.51 -6.42
CA LEU A 754 35.69 -3.28 -5.25
C LEU A 754 36.85 -4.02 -4.58
N ALA A 755 37.82 -4.55 -5.37
CA ALA A 755 39.05 -5.15 -4.85
C ALA A 755 39.86 -4.16 -4.02
N ARG A 756 40.08 -2.95 -4.55
CA ARG A 756 40.78 -1.86 -3.86
C ARG A 756 40.07 -1.39 -2.59
N LYS A 757 38.75 -1.43 -2.58
CA LYS A 757 37.91 -1.06 -1.42
C LYS A 757 37.71 -2.20 -0.41
N GLY A 758 38.22 -3.41 -0.69
CA GLY A 758 38.14 -4.55 0.21
C GLY A 758 36.88 -5.40 0.13
N PHE A 759 35.97 -5.15 -0.86
CA PHE A 759 34.70 -5.87 -1.00
C PHE A 759 34.79 -7.22 -1.74
N LEU A 760 35.96 -7.68 -2.13
CA LEU A 760 36.17 -8.99 -2.74
C LEU A 760 36.62 -10.08 -1.75
N LYS A 761 36.80 -9.74 -0.47
CA LYS A 761 37.17 -10.67 0.60
C LYS A 761 36.23 -10.48 1.80
N PRO A 762 35.85 -11.55 2.51
CA PRO A 762 35.04 -11.40 3.69
C PRO A 762 35.78 -10.61 4.76
N SER A 763 35.15 -9.58 5.34
CA SER A 763 35.68 -8.90 6.52
C SER A 763 35.37 -9.76 7.76
N LYS A 764 36.28 -9.81 8.73
CA LYS A 764 36.01 -10.47 10.01
C LYS A 764 34.94 -9.64 10.72
N SER A 765 33.71 -10.19 10.85
CA SER A 765 32.65 -9.55 11.65
C SER A 765 33.12 -9.43 13.12
N SER A 766 32.97 -8.27 13.70
CA SER A 766 33.26 -7.99 15.11
C SER A 766 32.21 -8.56 16.09
N VAL A 767 31.27 -9.37 15.59
CA VAL A 767 30.28 -10.04 16.44
C VAL A 767 30.87 -11.36 16.90
N SER A 768 31.54 -11.35 18.05
CA SER A 768 31.87 -12.57 18.78
C SER A 768 30.58 -13.34 19.10
N ARG A 769 30.40 -14.52 18.49
CA ARG A 769 29.44 -15.52 18.98
C ARG A 769 29.76 -15.79 20.46
N LYS A 770 28.95 -15.27 21.38
CA LYS A 770 28.92 -15.77 22.74
C LYS A 770 28.31 -17.16 22.66
N THR A 771 29.16 -18.17 22.63
CA THR A 771 28.79 -19.51 23.02
C THR A 771 28.28 -19.45 24.46
N VAL A 772 27.01 -19.78 24.63
CA VAL A 772 26.44 -19.95 25.97
C VAL A 772 27.04 -21.22 26.54
N ASP A 773 28.03 -21.06 27.42
CA ASP A 773 28.54 -22.11 28.27
C ASP A 773 27.56 -22.23 29.46
N GLU A 774 26.85 -23.33 29.49
CA GLU A 774 26.05 -23.72 30.65
C GLU A 774 26.98 -24.11 31.81
N SER A 775 27.29 -23.19 32.70
CA SER A 775 27.74 -23.55 34.08
C SER A 775 27.37 -22.43 35.07
N ARG A 776 26.38 -22.73 35.88
CA ARG A 776 26.13 -22.29 37.25
C ARG A 776 26.85 -21.03 37.75
N ALA A 777 26.07 -19.99 37.99
CA ALA A 777 26.25 -19.21 39.23
C ALA A 777 24.98 -18.43 39.56
N THR A 778 24.37 -18.78 40.64
CA THR A 778 23.40 -18.00 41.41
C THR A 778 23.99 -16.65 41.80
N THR A 779 23.36 -15.55 41.33
CA THR A 779 23.59 -14.23 41.97
C THR A 779 22.30 -13.42 41.92
N THR A 780 21.95 -13.00 43.09
CA THR A 780 20.83 -12.15 43.53
C THR A 780 20.67 -10.88 42.69
N VAL A 781 19.42 -10.64 42.27
CA VAL A 781 18.96 -9.41 41.61
C VAL A 781 18.77 -8.32 42.67
N PRO A 782 19.32 -7.11 42.50
CA PRO A 782 18.93 -5.97 43.32
C PRO A 782 17.61 -5.38 42.78
N PRO A 783 16.75 -4.81 43.62
CA PRO A 783 15.46 -4.26 43.21
C PRO A 783 15.60 -2.98 42.41
N PRO A 784 14.65 -2.69 41.51
CA PRO A 784 14.68 -1.46 40.72
C PRO A 784 14.42 -0.22 41.58
N ALA A 785 15.14 0.85 41.29
CA ALA A 785 14.97 2.13 41.91
C ALA A 785 13.64 2.75 41.47
N GLU A 786 12.80 3.12 42.44
CA GLU A 786 11.60 3.93 42.26
C GLU A 786 11.98 5.34 41.81
N GLU A 787 11.73 5.69 40.55
CA GLU A 787 11.66 7.06 40.12
C GLU A 787 10.27 7.65 40.45
N ILE A 788 10.25 8.61 41.31
CA ILE A 788 9.08 9.38 41.75
C ILE A 788 8.56 10.21 40.57
N ILE A 789 7.51 9.75 39.92
CA ILE A 789 6.75 10.56 38.96
C ILE A 789 5.81 11.47 39.73
N ARG A 790 6.05 12.78 39.67
CA ARG A 790 5.11 13.80 40.19
C ARG A 790 3.90 13.87 39.23
N PRO A 791 2.67 13.92 39.76
CA PRO A 791 1.48 14.01 38.93
C PRO A 791 1.40 15.39 38.26
N VAL A 792 1.23 15.39 36.94
CA VAL A 792 0.86 16.57 36.14
C VAL A 792 -0.63 16.84 36.41
N ARG A 793 -0.93 18.07 36.77
CA ARG A 793 -2.30 18.54 37.06
C ARG A 793 -3.17 18.41 35.80
N GLU A 794 -4.32 17.79 35.95
CA GLU A 794 -5.40 17.80 34.95
C GLU A 794 -5.82 19.24 34.60
N PRO A 795 -6.05 19.55 33.31
CA PRO A 795 -6.68 20.78 32.92
C PRO A 795 -8.20 20.71 33.17
N ASP A 796 -8.68 21.67 33.96
CA ASP A 796 -10.07 21.86 34.33
C ASP A 796 -10.96 22.24 33.13
N TYR A 797 -11.78 21.30 32.63
CA TYR A 797 -12.66 21.44 31.47
C TYR A 797 -13.95 22.22 31.74
N ARG A 798 -14.06 22.95 32.87
CA ARG A 798 -15.29 23.69 33.28
C ARG A 798 -15.21 25.19 33.19
N LYS A 799 -14.47 25.77 32.25
CA LYS A 799 -14.56 27.22 31.97
C LYS A 799 -14.29 27.56 30.52
N ARG A 800 -15.24 27.35 29.66
CA ARG A 800 -15.43 28.12 28.41
C ARG A 800 -16.82 27.80 27.81
N SER A 801 -17.84 28.21 28.48
CA SER A 801 -19.17 28.45 27.90
C SER A 801 -19.73 29.70 28.55
N ARG A 802 -19.22 30.84 28.10
CA ARG A 802 -19.78 32.20 28.23
C ARG A 802 -18.69 33.19 27.85
N GLU A 803 -18.61 33.46 26.54
CA GLU A 803 -18.38 34.73 25.87
C GLU A 803 -18.40 34.53 24.38
#